data_d9645127fd469e44151b9be0603fbcd9
#
_entry.id   d9645127fd469e44151b9be0603fbcd9
#
_cell.length_a   1.000
_cell.length_b   1.000
_cell.length_c   1.000
_cell.angle_alpha   90.00
_cell.angle_beta   90.00
_cell.angle_gamma   90.00
#
_symmetry.space_group_name_H-M   'P 1'
#
loop_
_entity.id
_entity.type
_entity.pdbx_description
1 polymer ?
#
loop_
_entity_poly.entity_id
_entity_poly.type
_entity_poly.pdbx_seq_one_letter_code
_entity_poly.pdbx_strand_id
1 'polypeptide(L)'
;MSRMIDRKKLSGIKRQLDGCLRQTEYEIDEVIPLDKLKIAFMPYKASMWDCMESVWEAADADEECDAYVVPIPYYERNDKGGAEKLCYEGDIFPADVPITSYEDFSLDKERPDIIYIHNPYDGNNYVTSVHPDYYTENLKKFTDELVYIPYYILGEGGMPDSHRSLPSYQYIDKIIVQDEDKKESMLDFVPEEKIAAIGCPKVDRLLKLDKKKQEILEHEIPQEWREKIAGKKVILFNISITGILNNKRYAMKKIRYVLSCFENRDDVVLLWRPHPLVEATLKSMRPELYEEYMEIKDSFVRKGEGILDETGDAGIAAVVADAYLGENSSSLVHYFGVLGKPVMYIDWAVMEDILEPKRDFLYFHTFFKEGNAVFFVPANWGYAHDLYRIDLDSGEVDKQMTLPGSFYNTWAYYCGIKKVGDKIILAPHNGEDIYIYDLISKHAIKIIPPESNDRSMLFDGVEEYKGKIFLIPKCYPAILSIDIENYNICEYRECIRPFLLEDKSKILFIWAYYKKEKYLYLASCNVSKIIIFNMEDGSFEIRKIGRFLYGYAHMVYDGEYFWLSAYGRNCVVRWNEKTGETTEYIYPIEQEQSMDRTFSWLINSAEYIVICYAFSVDMVFLSKITGEFSWSKKIDCHLAKIKRDSVERTISFSLAKTIGENKAVLFNCKNNSLNVWSMDTDEWKSILCRIPTDELLNMEKNRIEKNMISKGVPYNILEKALAISEFINYIAAWDADVFKQIYECYQKKKTNMTIGADIHNYIIKD
;
A
#
# COMPACT_ATOMS: atom_id res chain seq x y z
N MET A 1 37.86 27.78 4.44
CA MET A 1 37.03 26.81 5.15
C MET A 1 35.66 27.44 5.30
N SER A 2 34.58 26.69 5.03
CA SER A 2 33.24 27.28 5.07
C SER A 2 32.81 27.57 6.50
N ARG A 3 31.99 28.62 6.69
CA ARG A 3 31.40 28.99 8.00
C ARG A 3 30.69 27.84 8.68
N MET A 4 29.98 27.02 7.88
CA MET A 4 29.20 25.90 8.37
C MET A 4 30.11 24.77 8.93
N ILE A 5 31.22 24.46 8.26
CA ILE A 5 32.20 23.48 8.74
C ILE A 5 32.85 23.94 10.04
N ASP A 6 33.17 25.26 10.12
CA ASP A 6 33.77 25.81 11.32
C ASP A 6 32.78 25.81 12.48
N ARG A 7 31.48 26.12 12.21
CA ARG A 7 30.42 26.06 13.21
C ARG A 7 30.18 24.60 13.68
N LYS A 8 30.10 23.63 12.79
CA LYS A 8 29.97 22.21 13.16
C LYS A 8 31.12 21.73 14.03
N LYS A 9 32.35 22.13 13.73
CA LYS A 9 33.52 21.83 14.54
C LYS A 9 33.46 22.49 15.92
N LEU A 10 33.11 23.77 15.98
CA LEU A 10 32.97 24.52 17.22
C LEU A 10 31.82 23.97 18.08
N SER A 11 30.70 23.60 17.47
CA SER A 11 29.59 22.95 18.14
C SER A 11 29.95 21.56 18.70
N GLY A 12 30.80 20.81 17.98
CA GLY A 12 31.37 19.55 18.47
C GLY A 12 32.30 19.75 19.67
N ILE A 13 33.21 20.75 19.58
CA ILE A 13 34.10 21.13 20.69
C ILE A 13 33.29 21.66 21.89
N LYS A 14 32.26 22.50 21.64
CA LYS A 14 31.34 22.99 22.67
C LYS A 14 30.69 21.82 23.42
N ARG A 15 30.14 20.81 22.71
CA ARG A 15 29.56 19.61 23.33
C ARG A 15 30.57 18.80 24.18
N GLN A 16 31.83 18.72 23.74
CA GLN A 16 32.89 18.04 24.50
C GLN A 16 33.27 18.85 25.74
N LEU A 17 33.38 20.16 25.62
CA LEU A 17 33.68 21.08 26.72
C LEU A 17 32.54 21.16 27.75
N ASP A 18 31.28 21.18 27.32
CA ASP A 18 30.11 21.15 28.23
C ASP A 18 30.10 19.91 29.12
N GLY A 19 30.61 18.76 28.61
CA GLY A 19 30.81 17.58 29.43
C GLY A 19 31.85 17.76 30.56
N CYS A 20 32.87 18.61 30.31
CA CYS A 20 33.98 18.87 31.25
C CYS A 20 33.76 20.09 32.14
N LEU A 21 32.94 21.06 31.68
CA LEU A 21 32.78 22.36 32.35
C LEU A 21 31.48 22.51 33.13
N ARG A 22 30.69 21.47 33.32
CA ARG A 22 29.46 21.48 34.16
C ARG A 22 29.64 22.01 35.58
N GLN A 23 30.86 22.29 35.99
CA GLN A 23 31.17 22.85 37.29
C GLN A 23 31.60 24.34 37.29
N THR A 24 31.66 24.96 36.12
CA THR A 24 31.99 26.38 36.00
C THR A 24 30.87 27.08 35.20
N GLU A 25 30.29 28.12 35.75
CA GLU A 25 29.27 29.00 35.16
C GLU A 25 29.78 29.81 33.94
N TYR A 26 30.64 29.21 33.13
CA TYR A 26 31.22 29.92 31.98
C TYR A 26 30.49 29.48 30.71
N GLU A 27 29.67 30.36 30.14
CA GLU A 27 29.02 30.13 28.88
C GLU A 27 30.01 30.32 27.71
N ILE A 28 30.23 29.26 26.92
CA ILE A 28 31.15 29.30 25.74
C ILE A 28 30.69 30.32 24.72
N ASP A 29 29.41 30.60 24.65
CA ASP A 29 28.80 31.58 23.75
C ASP A 29 29.29 33.04 24.01
N GLU A 30 29.61 33.39 25.28
CA GLU A 30 30.18 34.67 25.63
C GLU A 30 31.67 34.84 25.21
N VAL A 31 32.34 33.70 24.99
CA VAL A 31 33.77 33.66 24.66
C VAL A 31 34.03 33.51 23.16
N ILE A 32 33.16 32.77 22.48
CA ILE A 32 33.27 32.50 21.03
C ILE A 32 31.91 32.81 20.40
N PRO A 33 31.62 34.07 20.07
CA PRO A 33 30.39 34.38 19.35
C PRO A 33 30.46 33.74 17.97
N LEU A 34 29.47 32.91 17.69
CA LEU A 34 29.28 32.32 16.36
C LEU A 34 28.43 33.28 15.52
N ASP A 35 28.89 33.59 14.33
CA ASP A 35 28.05 34.29 13.37
C ASP A 35 26.79 33.45 13.11
N LYS A 36 25.65 34.12 12.97
CA LYS A 36 24.39 33.46 12.62
C LYS A 36 24.51 32.72 11.29
N LEU A 37 23.82 31.59 11.18
CA LEU A 37 23.71 30.86 9.92
C LEU A 37 22.86 31.66 8.95
N LYS A 38 23.38 31.96 7.76
CA LYS A 38 22.60 32.56 6.69
C LYS A 38 21.89 31.50 5.90
N ILE A 39 20.56 31.57 5.87
CA ILE A 39 19.68 30.61 5.19
C ILE A 39 18.91 31.33 4.09
N ALA A 40 19.02 30.90 2.84
CA ALA A 40 18.28 31.46 1.73
C ALA A 40 17.25 30.47 1.18
N PHE A 41 15.98 30.85 1.21
CA PHE A 41 14.89 30.15 0.57
C PHE A 41 14.69 30.69 -0.82
N MET A 42 14.86 29.88 -1.87
CA MET A 42 14.85 30.30 -3.27
C MET A 42 13.69 29.70 -4.07
N PRO A 43 12.42 30.07 -3.77
CA PRO A 43 11.28 29.63 -4.57
C PRO A 43 11.25 30.40 -5.91
N TYR A 44 10.74 29.74 -6.98
CA TYR A 44 10.54 30.41 -8.26
C TYR A 44 9.08 30.75 -8.55
N LYS A 45 8.12 30.12 -7.81
CA LYS A 45 6.68 30.40 -7.92
C LYS A 45 6.05 30.60 -6.55
N ALA A 46 5.28 31.66 -6.41
CA ALA A 46 4.54 31.97 -5.19
C ALA A 46 3.49 30.87 -4.85
N SER A 47 2.85 30.30 -5.89
CA SER A 47 1.87 29.22 -5.71
C SER A 47 2.44 27.90 -5.15
N MET A 48 3.76 27.79 -5.06
CA MET A 48 4.48 26.64 -4.52
C MET A 48 5.16 26.92 -3.18
N TRP A 49 4.99 28.14 -2.64
CA TRP A 49 5.63 28.59 -1.40
C TRP A 49 5.30 27.70 -0.20
N ASP A 50 4.11 27.15 -0.15
CA ASP A 50 3.61 26.28 0.91
C ASP A 50 4.47 25.01 1.19
N CYS A 51 5.39 24.66 0.27
CA CYS A 51 6.35 23.58 0.50
C CYS A 51 7.57 24.00 1.33
N MET A 52 7.78 25.30 1.54
CA MET A 52 8.92 25.87 2.28
C MET A 52 8.49 26.73 3.48
N GLU A 53 7.26 27.23 3.49
CA GLU A 53 6.75 28.21 4.43
C GLU A 53 7.04 27.85 5.90
N SER A 54 6.66 26.67 6.35
CA SER A 54 6.86 26.25 7.73
C SER A 54 8.33 25.99 8.10
N VAL A 55 9.17 25.68 7.10
CA VAL A 55 10.64 25.58 7.31
C VAL A 55 11.25 26.94 7.50
N TRP A 56 10.80 27.93 6.67
CA TRP A 56 11.20 29.33 6.82
C TRP A 56 10.73 29.89 8.16
N GLU A 57 9.47 29.67 8.57
CA GLU A 57 8.97 30.10 9.87
C GLU A 57 9.84 29.60 11.04
N ALA A 58 10.29 28.32 10.93
CA ALA A 58 11.16 27.75 11.93
C ALA A 58 12.58 28.35 11.93
N ALA A 59 13.11 28.66 10.74
CA ALA A 59 14.42 29.29 10.58
C ALA A 59 14.41 30.77 10.99
N ASP A 60 13.32 31.49 10.70
CA ASP A 60 13.14 32.90 11.07
C ASP A 60 12.95 33.06 12.59
N ALA A 61 12.35 32.09 13.24
CA ALA A 61 12.17 32.05 14.69
C ALA A 61 13.43 31.59 15.47
N ASP A 62 14.43 31.07 14.77
CA ASP A 62 15.69 30.62 15.39
C ASP A 62 16.67 31.79 15.56
N GLU A 63 16.97 32.15 16.81
CA GLU A 63 17.89 33.27 17.13
C GLU A 63 19.30 33.07 16.58
N GLU A 64 19.69 31.84 16.25
CA GLU A 64 21.00 31.53 15.67
C GLU A 64 21.02 31.61 14.13
N CYS A 65 19.91 31.96 13.48
CA CYS A 65 19.77 32.02 12.04
C CYS A 65 19.36 33.40 11.54
N ASP A 66 19.78 33.75 10.32
CA ASP A 66 19.26 34.85 9.51
C ASP A 66 18.62 34.23 8.25
N ALA A 67 17.27 34.21 8.20
CA ALA A 67 16.52 33.60 7.13
C ALA A 67 16.04 34.61 6.09
N TYR A 68 16.37 34.38 4.82
CA TYR A 68 16.00 35.21 3.69
C TYR A 68 15.09 34.47 2.73
N VAL A 69 14.01 35.12 2.30
CA VAL A 69 13.17 34.57 1.21
C VAL A 69 13.50 35.35 -0.06
N VAL A 70 14.11 34.66 -1.02
CA VAL A 70 14.66 35.24 -2.25
C VAL A 70 14.01 34.57 -3.45
N PRO A 71 12.81 35.01 -3.90
CA PRO A 71 12.20 34.49 -5.11
C PRO A 71 13.13 34.66 -6.31
N ILE A 72 13.28 33.61 -7.11
CA ILE A 72 14.18 33.59 -8.26
C ILE A 72 13.42 33.70 -9.58
N PRO A 73 13.99 34.34 -10.62
CA PRO A 73 13.37 34.45 -11.92
C PRO A 73 13.35 33.12 -12.67
N TYR A 74 12.36 32.94 -13.55
CA TYR A 74 12.20 31.75 -14.37
C TYR A 74 11.69 32.10 -15.77
N TYR A 75 11.87 31.16 -16.71
CA TYR A 75 11.34 31.26 -18.06
C TYR A 75 10.11 30.35 -18.23
N GLU A 76 9.06 30.89 -18.83
CA GLU A 76 8.06 30.08 -19.54
C GLU A 76 8.68 29.56 -20.84
N ARG A 77 8.33 28.33 -21.21
CA ARG A 77 8.86 27.68 -22.41
C ARG A 77 7.80 27.53 -23.48
N ASN A 78 8.21 27.71 -24.72
CA ASN A 78 7.37 27.43 -25.89
C ASN A 78 7.28 25.91 -26.18
N ASP A 79 6.39 25.55 -27.11
CA ASP A 79 6.14 24.14 -27.51
C ASP A 79 7.38 23.38 -28.01
N LYS A 80 8.47 24.11 -28.35
CA LYS A 80 9.76 23.53 -28.75
C LYS A 80 10.77 23.44 -27.60
N GLY A 81 10.36 23.79 -26.37
CA GLY A 81 11.21 23.78 -25.20
C GLY A 81 12.21 24.97 -25.11
N GLY A 82 12.09 25.96 -25.98
CA GLY A 82 12.88 27.21 -25.93
C GLY A 82 12.34 28.17 -24.88
N ALA A 83 13.21 29.03 -24.32
CA ALA A 83 12.78 30.10 -23.43
C ALA A 83 11.93 31.13 -24.21
N GLU A 84 10.75 31.46 -23.71
CA GLU A 84 9.81 32.38 -24.37
C GLU A 84 9.68 33.68 -23.59
N LYS A 85 9.41 33.59 -22.28
CA LYS A 85 9.15 34.75 -21.45
C LYS A 85 9.86 34.63 -20.12
N LEU A 86 10.59 35.67 -19.71
CA LEU A 86 11.13 35.79 -18.36
C LEU A 86 10.02 36.25 -17.41
N CYS A 87 9.83 35.54 -16.32
CA CYS A 87 8.84 35.79 -15.28
C CYS A 87 9.52 35.92 -13.92
N TYR A 88 8.91 36.73 -13.06
CA TYR A 88 9.27 36.92 -11.67
C TYR A 88 8.00 37.12 -10.85
N GLU A 89 7.90 36.42 -9.72
CA GLU A 89 6.70 36.42 -8.89
C GLU A 89 6.89 36.98 -7.48
N GLY A 90 7.98 37.66 -7.19
CA GLY A 90 8.26 38.22 -5.85
C GLY A 90 7.16 39.10 -5.29
N ASP A 91 6.43 39.86 -6.14
CA ASP A 91 5.38 40.79 -5.72
C ASP A 91 4.04 40.12 -5.33
N ILE A 92 3.88 38.83 -5.60
CA ILE A 92 2.63 38.10 -5.35
C ILE A 92 2.73 37.06 -4.22
N PHE A 93 3.83 37.10 -3.47
CA PHE A 93 3.94 36.27 -2.24
C PHE A 93 3.03 36.83 -1.14
N PRO A 94 2.68 36.01 -0.12
CA PRO A 94 1.91 36.48 1.02
C PRO A 94 2.53 37.71 1.67
N ALA A 95 1.71 38.66 2.08
CA ALA A 95 2.18 39.97 2.57
C ALA A 95 2.96 39.93 3.90
N ASP A 96 2.84 38.83 4.63
CA ASP A 96 3.54 38.56 5.89
C ASP A 96 4.90 37.89 5.69
N VAL A 97 5.26 37.52 4.46
CA VAL A 97 6.57 36.96 4.11
C VAL A 97 7.52 38.08 3.66
N PRO A 98 8.63 38.33 4.38
CA PRO A 98 9.58 39.35 4.00
C PRO A 98 10.40 38.93 2.78
N ILE A 99 10.11 39.54 1.63
CA ILE A 99 10.79 39.20 0.37
C ILE A 99 12.03 40.06 0.18
N THR A 100 13.15 39.40 -0.09
CA THR A 100 14.37 40.03 -0.60
C THR A 100 14.43 39.82 -2.11
N SER A 101 14.56 40.94 -2.89
CA SER A 101 14.69 40.82 -4.35
C SER A 101 15.95 40.05 -4.73
N TYR A 102 15.87 39.19 -5.73
CA TYR A 102 17.04 38.49 -6.27
C TYR A 102 18.11 39.48 -6.84
N GLU A 103 17.70 40.68 -7.24
CA GLU A 103 18.61 41.74 -7.70
C GLU A 103 19.41 42.39 -6.55
N ASP A 104 18.85 42.38 -5.34
CA ASP A 104 19.48 42.92 -4.13
C ASP A 104 20.27 41.84 -3.36
N PHE A 105 20.01 40.54 -3.61
CA PHE A 105 20.66 39.41 -2.95
C PHE A 105 21.79 38.80 -3.81
N SER A 106 23.00 39.33 -3.65
CA SER A 106 24.15 38.80 -4.39
C SER A 106 24.70 37.53 -3.76
N LEU A 107 24.51 36.36 -4.41
CA LEU A 107 25.05 35.08 -3.97
C LEU A 107 26.55 35.08 -3.68
N ASP A 108 27.33 35.80 -4.48
CA ASP A 108 28.80 35.90 -4.30
C ASP A 108 29.18 36.69 -3.04
N LYS A 109 28.39 37.71 -2.65
CA LYS A 109 28.62 38.51 -1.45
C LYS A 109 28.03 37.88 -0.20
N GLU A 110 26.78 37.42 -0.30
CA GLU A 110 26.03 36.90 0.86
C GLU A 110 26.47 35.51 1.29
N ARG A 111 26.82 34.68 0.32
CA ARG A 111 27.29 33.31 0.54
C ARG A 111 26.51 32.57 1.63
N PRO A 112 25.20 32.31 1.42
CA PRO A 112 24.40 31.67 2.43
C PRO A 112 24.98 30.28 2.77
N ASP A 113 24.97 29.93 4.05
CA ASP A 113 25.42 28.61 4.52
C ASP A 113 24.50 27.51 3.98
N ILE A 114 23.18 27.79 3.92
CA ILE A 114 22.16 26.83 3.44
C ILE A 114 21.30 27.51 2.37
N ILE A 115 21.08 26.82 1.25
CA ILE A 115 20.11 27.23 0.25
C ILE A 115 19.02 26.15 0.14
N TYR A 116 17.75 26.55 0.30
CA TYR A 116 16.59 25.72 0.03
C TYR A 116 16.05 25.99 -1.37
N ILE A 117 15.81 24.92 -2.13
CA ILE A 117 15.16 24.96 -3.43
C ILE A 117 13.97 23.98 -3.46
N HIS A 118 12.96 24.27 -4.29
CA HIS A 118 11.83 23.36 -4.47
C HIS A 118 11.72 22.76 -5.88
N ASN A 119 12.62 23.15 -6.77
CA ASN A 119 12.62 22.70 -8.18
C ASN A 119 13.95 22.00 -8.50
N PRO A 120 13.94 20.69 -8.80
CA PRO A 120 15.14 19.94 -9.13
C PRO A 120 15.41 19.90 -10.64
N TYR A 121 14.57 20.51 -11.47
CA TYR A 121 14.61 20.27 -12.92
C TYR A 121 15.66 21.13 -13.64
N ASP A 122 16.09 22.25 -13.07
CA ASP A 122 16.94 23.22 -13.75
C ASP A 122 16.38 23.57 -15.14
N GLY A 123 17.11 23.25 -16.20
CA GLY A 123 16.69 23.40 -17.59
C GLY A 123 15.93 22.21 -18.19
N ASN A 124 15.64 21.14 -17.43
CA ASN A 124 15.08 19.91 -17.96
C ASN A 124 13.53 19.82 -17.92
N ASN A 125 12.84 20.83 -17.44
CA ASN A 125 11.38 20.88 -17.49
C ASN A 125 10.90 21.53 -18.80
N TYR A 126 9.89 20.92 -19.45
CA TYR A 126 9.36 21.39 -20.75
C TYR A 126 8.46 22.61 -20.64
N VAL A 127 7.90 22.92 -19.47
CA VAL A 127 6.93 24.00 -19.27
C VAL A 127 7.59 25.26 -18.74
N THR A 128 8.48 25.12 -17.75
CA THR A 128 9.19 26.21 -17.11
C THR A 128 10.65 25.84 -16.86
N SER A 129 11.51 26.83 -16.76
CA SER A 129 12.91 26.65 -16.37
C SER A 129 13.33 27.83 -15.48
N VAL A 130 13.92 27.55 -14.34
CA VAL A 130 14.55 28.66 -13.56
C VAL A 130 15.63 29.32 -14.40
N HIS A 131 15.95 30.58 -14.08
CA HIS A 131 17.03 31.28 -14.77
C HIS A 131 18.36 30.52 -14.60
N PRO A 132 19.22 30.39 -15.64
CA PRO A 132 20.44 29.58 -15.58
C PRO A 132 21.38 29.90 -14.42
N ASP A 133 21.44 31.15 -13.98
CA ASP A 133 22.25 31.54 -12.83
C ASP A 133 21.86 30.85 -11.52
N TYR A 134 20.61 30.33 -11.45
CA TYR A 134 20.05 29.62 -10.30
C TYR A 134 19.92 28.08 -10.54
N TYR A 135 20.60 27.54 -11.54
CA TYR A 135 20.71 26.10 -11.68
C TYR A 135 21.48 25.51 -10.49
N THR A 136 21.15 24.32 -10.11
CA THR A 136 21.74 23.63 -8.93
C THR A 136 23.26 23.61 -8.95
N GLU A 137 23.87 23.40 -10.15
CA GLU A 137 25.31 23.48 -10.35
C GLU A 137 25.91 24.85 -9.97
N ASN A 138 25.18 25.91 -10.23
CA ASN A 138 25.63 27.28 -9.94
C ASN A 138 25.38 27.61 -8.46
N LEU A 139 24.20 27.30 -7.92
CA LEU A 139 23.87 27.55 -6.50
C LEU A 139 24.87 26.85 -5.58
N LYS A 140 25.26 25.60 -5.91
CA LYS A 140 26.22 24.84 -5.10
C LYS A 140 27.60 25.51 -4.94
N LYS A 141 27.99 26.42 -5.82
CA LYS A 141 29.25 27.19 -5.70
C LYS A 141 29.23 28.23 -4.58
N PHE A 142 28.03 28.59 -4.10
CA PHE A 142 27.84 29.68 -3.16
C PHE A 142 27.31 29.26 -1.80
N THR A 143 27.01 27.95 -1.61
CA THR A 143 26.47 27.40 -0.36
C THR A 143 27.22 26.19 0.10
N ASP A 144 27.25 25.99 1.40
CA ASP A 144 27.79 24.74 1.99
C ASP A 144 26.79 23.61 1.88
N GLU A 145 25.48 23.91 1.97
CA GLU A 145 24.44 22.89 1.89
C GLU A 145 23.29 23.35 0.98
N LEU A 146 23.06 22.60 -0.09
CA LEU A 146 21.94 22.78 -1.02
C LEU A 146 20.87 21.75 -0.71
N VAL A 147 19.73 22.22 -0.22
CA VAL A 147 18.62 21.36 0.24
C VAL A 147 17.45 21.46 -0.74
N TYR A 148 16.97 20.32 -1.18
CA TYR A 148 15.80 20.22 -2.03
C TYR A 148 14.57 19.74 -1.24
N ILE A 149 13.51 20.55 -1.27
CA ILE A 149 12.19 20.20 -0.74
C ILE A 149 11.19 20.16 -1.90
N PRO A 150 10.61 18.99 -2.26
CA PRO A 150 9.65 18.90 -3.35
C PRO A 150 8.42 19.81 -3.16
N TYR A 151 8.06 20.56 -4.21
CA TYR A 151 6.84 21.40 -4.20
C TYR A 151 5.55 20.59 -4.38
N TYR A 152 5.66 19.31 -4.67
CA TYR A 152 4.53 18.38 -4.86
C TYR A 152 4.46 17.35 -3.76
N ILE A 153 3.30 16.75 -3.62
CA ILE A 153 3.08 15.56 -2.80
C ILE A 153 2.84 14.41 -3.76
N LEU A 154 3.53 13.30 -3.56
CA LEU A 154 3.29 12.07 -4.32
C LEU A 154 2.13 11.29 -3.68
N GLY A 155 1.27 10.73 -4.52
CA GLY A 155 0.26 9.76 -4.12
C GLY A 155 0.90 8.38 -3.78
N GLU A 156 0.11 7.32 -3.87
CA GLU A 156 0.61 5.95 -3.75
C GLU A 156 1.50 5.62 -4.97
N GLY A 157 2.76 5.68 -4.82
CA GLY A 157 3.73 5.41 -5.88
C GLY A 157 5.08 5.99 -5.52
N GLY A 158 6.11 5.50 -6.16
CA GLY A 158 7.46 6.01 -6.00
C GLY A 158 7.70 7.30 -6.77
N MET A 159 8.94 7.75 -6.73
CA MET A 159 9.40 8.86 -7.53
C MET A 159 9.27 8.54 -9.02
N PRO A 160 8.76 9.47 -9.86
CA PRO A 160 8.63 9.24 -11.30
C PRO A 160 9.98 8.94 -11.97
N ASP A 161 9.98 8.03 -12.94
CA ASP A 161 11.22 7.64 -13.67
C ASP A 161 11.95 8.83 -14.32
N SER A 162 11.23 9.89 -14.69
CA SER A 162 11.83 11.11 -15.23
C SER A 162 12.84 11.77 -14.26
N HIS A 163 12.71 11.54 -12.96
CA HIS A 163 13.63 12.06 -11.95
C HIS A 163 14.98 11.34 -11.97
N ARG A 164 15.05 10.07 -12.39
CA ARG A 164 16.29 9.30 -12.44
C ARG A 164 17.37 9.92 -13.31
N SER A 165 17.00 10.74 -14.30
CA SER A 165 17.91 11.36 -15.25
C SER A 165 18.22 12.82 -14.95
N LEU A 166 17.75 13.39 -13.84
CA LEU A 166 17.99 14.79 -13.51
C LEU A 166 19.43 15.03 -13.02
N PRO A 167 20.22 15.89 -13.70
CA PRO A 167 21.60 16.17 -13.31
C PRO A 167 21.73 16.86 -11.94
N SER A 168 20.68 17.57 -11.51
CA SER A 168 20.63 18.35 -10.28
C SER A 168 20.95 17.55 -9.01
N TYR A 169 20.57 16.24 -8.97
CA TYR A 169 20.84 15.37 -7.80
C TYR A 169 22.35 15.20 -7.50
N GLN A 170 23.23 15.51 -8.45
CA GLN A 170 24.67 15.50 -8.21
C GLN A 170 25.10 16.65 -7.29
N TYR A 171 24.43 17.79 -7.40
CA TYR A 171 24.78 19.03 -6.69
C TYR A 171 24.00 19.22 -5.40
N ILE A 172 22.85 18.60 -5.27
CA ILE A 172 21.99 18.61 -4.07
C ILE A 172 22.66 17.78 -2.98
N ASP A 173 22.77 18.33 -1.77
CA ASP A 173 23.35 17.65 -0.60
C ASP A 173 22.27 16.91 0.20
N LYS A 174 21.09 17.50 0.38
CA LYS A 174 19.98 16.88 1.11
C LYS A 174 18.67 16.98 0.34
N ILE A 175 17.92 15.90 0.35
CA ILE A 175 16.61 15.77 -0.27
C ILE A 175 15.61 15.39 0.81
N ILE A 176 14.62 16.24 1.04
CA ILE A 176 13.56 15.96 1.98
C ILE A 176 12.43 15.23 1.27
N VAL A 177 12.03 14.08 1.76
CA VAL A 177 10.90 13.30 1.22
C VAL A 177 9.83 13.07 2.27
N GLN A 178 8.61 12.79 1.80
CA GLN A 178 7.44 12.74 2.65
C GLN A 178 7.39 11.52 3.59
N ASP A 179 7.97 10.40 3.21
CA ASP A 179 7.94 9.15 3.97
C ASP A 179 9.05 8.17 3.52
N GLU A 180 9.22 7.06 4.25
CA GLU A 180 10.22 6.03 3.94
C GLU A 180 9.96 5.34 2.59
N ASP A 181 8.69 5.13 2.19
CA ASP A 181 8.36 4.51 0.90
C ASP A 181 8.91 5.38 -0.26
N LYS A 182 8.86 6.70 -0.11
CA LYS A 182 9.43 7.65 -1.10
C LYS A 182 10.95 7.66 -1.05
N LYS A 183 11.54 7.55 0.12
CA LYS A 183 13.00 7.38 0.28
C LYS A 183 13.45 6.10 -0.43
N GLU A 184 12.82 4.96 -0.15
CA GLU A 184 13.15 3.68 -0.78
C GLU A 184 13.09 3.76 -2.32
N SER A 185 12.11 4.48 -2.87
CA SER A 185 11.95 4.64 -4.33
C SER A 185 13.07 5.44 -5.02
N MET A 186 13.93 6.10 -4.25
CA MET A 186 15.06 6.90 -4.76
C MET A 186 16.42 6.23 -4.59
N LEU A 187 16.55 5.19 -3.76
CA LEU A 187 17.82 4.58 -3.38
C LEU A 187 18.62 3.98 -4.54
N ASP A 188 17.99 3.69 -5.66
CA ASP A 188 18.66 3.16 -6.85
C ASP A 188 19.35 4.23 -7.73
N PHE A 189 19.10 5.53 -7.46
CA PHE A 189 19.71 6.62 -8.23
C PHE A 189 20.22 7.81 -7.37
N VAL A 190 19.93 7.82 -6.06
CA VAL A 190 20.41 8.82 -5.11
C VAL A 190 21.02 8.10 -3.90
N PRO A 191 22.22 8.50 -3.42
CA PRO A 191 22.82 7.96 -2.21
C PRO A 191 21.93 8.17 -0.97
N GLU A 192 21.84 7.16 -0.12
CA GLU A 192 20.94 7.16 1.04
C GLU A 192 21.20 8.32 2.01
N GLU A 193 22.46 8.68 2.22
CA GLU A 193 22.87 9.78 3.11
C GLU A 193 22.36 11.17 2.68
N LYS A 194 21.96 11.30 1.41
CA LYS A 194 21.33 12.51 0.90
C LYS A 194 19.84 12.61 1.16
N ILE A 195 19.16 11.50 1.49
CA ILE A 195 17.70 11.44 1.55
C ILE A 195 17.23 11.37 3.00
N ALA A 196 16.36 12.30 3.39
CA ALA A 196 15.74 12.33 4.71
C ALA A 196 14.20 12.25 4.59
N ALA A 197 13.63 11.20 5.17
CA ALA A 197 12.18 10.97 5.22
C ALA A 197 11.58 11.65 6.45
N ILE A 198 11.41 12.98 6.40
CA ILE A 198 10.95 13.79 7.54
C ILE A 198 9.47 14.13 7.42
N GLY A 199 8.99 14.33 6.18
CA GLY A 199 7.63 14.77 5.92
C GLY A 199 7.56 15.84 4.82
N CYS A 200 6.34 16.32 4.54
CA CYS A 200 6.10 17.39 3.59
C CYS A 200 5.58 18.65 4.30
N PRO A 201 6.25 19.81 4.22
CA PRO A 201 5.83 21.05 4.90
C PRO A 201 4.43 21.54 4.50
N LYS A 202 3.93 21.16 3.32
CA LYS A 202 2.54 21.47 2.90
C LYS A 202 1.49 20.94 3.89
N VAL A 203 1.83 19.90 4.66
CA VAL A 203 0.97 19.36 5.72
C VAL A 203 0.78 20.37 6.84
N ASP A 204 1.80 21.12 7.20
CA ASP A 204 1.70 22.14 8.26
C ASP A 204 0.70 23.23 7.86
N ARG A 205 0.74 23.70 6.61
CA ARG A 205 -0.24 24.64 6.07
C ARG A 205 -1.66 24.04 6.08
N LEU A 206 -1.80 22.80 5.62
CA LEU A 206 -3.10 22.12 5.62
C LEU A 206 -3.70 22.03 7.03
N LEU A 207 -2.89 21.71 8.03
CA LEU A 207 -3.32 21.65 9.43
C LEU A 207 -3.67 23.04 10.01
N LYS A 208 -2.96 24.10 9.57
CA LYS A 208 -3.34 25.49 9.90
C LYS A 208 -4.72 25.85 9.31
N LEU A 209 -4.97 25.47 8.04
CA LEU A 209 -6.27 25.66 7.39
C LEU A 209 -7.39 24.89 8.09
N ASP A 210 -7.14 23.63 8.47
CA ASP A 210 -8.15 22.80 9.16
C ASP A 210 -8.56 23.41 10.52
N LYS A 211 -7.62 23.98 11.26
CA LYS A 211 -7.93 24.73 12.49
C LYS A 211 -8.82 25.93 12.26
N LYS A 212 -8.79 26.52 11.06
CA LYS A 212 -9.60 27.65 10.63
C LYS A 212 -10.82 27.26 9.80
N LYS A 213 -11.18 25.96 9.76
CA LYS A 213 -12.27 25.44 8.91
C LYS A 213 -13.55 26.27 9.03
N GLN A 214 -13.94 26.66 10.24
CA GLN A 214 -15.17 27.44 10.44
C GLN A 214 -15.07 28.85 9.83
N GLU A 215 -13.94 29.53 9.98
CA GLU A 215 -13.65 30.83 9.38
C GLU A 215 -13.66 30.74 7.84
N ILE A 216 -13.02 29.69 7.28
CA ILE A 216 -13.03 29.40 5.85
C ILE A 216 -14.44 29.23 5.33
N LEU A 217 -15.26 28.43 6.00
CA LEU A 217 -16.67 28.18 5.63
C LEU A 217 -17.51 29.45 5.67
N GLU A 218 -17.23 30.39 6.59
CA GLU A 218 -17.99 31.62 6.76
C GLU A 218 -17.54 32.75 5.81
N HIS A 219 -16.24 32.83 5.50
CA HIS A 219 -15.66 34.05 4.89
C HIS A 219 -14.84 33.79 3.63
N GLU A 220 -14.18 32.66 3.47
CA GLU A 220 -13.19 32.47 2.41
C GLU A 220 -13.74 31.75 1.16
N ILE A 221 -14.77 30.91 1.31
CA ILE A 221 -15.41 30.25 0.16
C ILE A 221 -16.51 31.10 -0.46
N PRO A 222 -16.80 30.95 -1.78
CA PRO A 222 -17.89 31.66 -2.44
C PRO A 222 -19.25 31.49 -1.73
N GLN A 223 -20.08 32.52 -1.75
CA GLN A 223 -21.43 32.44 -1.14
C GLN A 223 -22.26 31.31 -1.75
N GLU A 224 -22.19 31.10 -3.05
CA GLU A 224 -22.86 29.99 -3.73
C GLU A 224 -22.47 28.63 -3.15
N TRP A 225 -21.19 28.44 -2.79
CA TRP A 225 -20.75 27.20 -2.16
C TRP A 225 -21.38 27.04 -0.77
N ARG A 226 -21.37 28.11 0.03
CA ARG A 226 -21.97 28.11 1.39
C ARG A 226 -23.43 27.70 1.37
N GLU A 227 -24.19 28.23 0.41
CA GLU A 227 -25.60 27.92 0.24
C GLU A 227 -25.83 26.44 -0.14
N LYS A 228 -24.97 25.89 -1.03
CA LYS A 228 -25.07 24.48 -1.49
C LYS A 228 -24.67 23.47 -0.41
N ILE A 229 -23.66 23.79 0.42
CA ILE A 229 -23.15 22.86 1.44
C ILE A 229 -23.87 22.93 2.77
N ALA A 230 -24.71 23.93 2.98
CA ALA A 230 -25.39 24.15 4.25
C ALA A 230 -26.18 22.91 4.71
N GLY A 231 -25.78 22.31 5.84
CA GLY A 231 -26.40 21.11 6.41
C GLY A 231 -26.16 19.81 5.65
N LYS A 232 -25.26 19.79 4.68
CA LYS A 232 -24.95 18.61 3.87
C LYS A 232 -23.48 18.17 4.05
N LYS A 233 -23.20 16.90 3.77
CA LYS A 233 -21.84 16.40 3.65
C LYS A 233 -21.27 16.72 2.27
N VAL A 234 -19.98 17.03 2.20
CA VAL A 234 -19.30 17.41 0.96
C VAL A 234 -18.32 16.31 0.55
N ILE A 235 -18.47 15.77 -0.65
CA ILE A 235 -17.56 14.77 -1.21
C ILE A 235 -16.79 15.40 -2.36
N LEU A 236 -15.45 15.47 -2.23
CA LEU A 236 -14.59 15.98 -3.28
C LEU A 236 -14.32 14.88 -4.30
N PHE A 237 -14.57 15.19 -5.58
CA PHE A 237 -14.29 14.32 -6.70
C PHE A 237 -13.17 14.87 -7.57
N ASN A 238 -12.16 14.04 -7.84
CA ASN A 238 -11.02 14.40 -8.69
C ASN A 238 -10.60 13.23 -9.58
N ILE A 239 -10.25 13.54 -10.83
CA ILE A 239 -9.57 12.61 -11.75
C ILE A 239 -8.26 13.26 -12.19
N SER A 240 -7.18 12.46 -12.18
CA SER A 240 -5.85 12.89 -12.61
C SER A 240 -5.75 12.98 -14.14
N ILE A 241 -4.80 13.77 -14.63
CA ILE A 241 -4.48 13.80 -16.06
C ILE A 241 -4.09 12.41 -16.57
N THR A 242 -3.29 11.68 -15.82
CA THR A 242 -2.86 10.32 -16.15
C THR A 242 -4.05 9.39 -16.28
N GLY A 243 -5.03 9.49 -15.37
CA GLY A 243 -6.27 8.73 -15.45
C GLY A 243 -7.08 9.02 -16.72
N ILE A 244 -7.15 10.27 -17.14
CA ILE A 244 -7.84 10.65 -18.38
C ILE A 244 -7.09 10.14 -19.62
N LEU A 245 -5.78 10.34 -19.68
CA LEU A 245 -4.96 9.97 -20.83
C LEU A 245 -4.92 8.44 -21.05
N ASN A 246 -4.79 7.67 -19.98
CA ASN A 246 -4.70 6.22 -20.04
C ASN A 246 -6.05 5.55 -20.31
N ASN A 247 -7.15 6.10 -19.77
CA ASN A 247 -8.47 5.48 -19.85
C ASN A 247 -9.34 5.98 -21.01
N LYS A 248 -8.92 7.02 -21.73
CA LYS A 248 -9.60 7.51 -22.96
C LYS A 248 -11.12 7.71 -22.75
N ARG A 249 -11.95 7.04 -23.59
CA ARG A 249 -13.42 7.11 -23.49
C ARG A 249 -13.98 6.60 -22.16
N TYR A 250 -13.25 5.73 -21.45
CA TYR A 250 -13.69 5.25 -20.15
C TYR A 250 -13.59 6.33 -19.08
N ALA A 251 -12.66 7.28 -19.20
CA ALA A 251 -12.60 8.42 -18.29
C ALA A 251 -13.89 9.26 -18.38
N MET A 252 -14.40 9.53 -19.59
CA MET A 252 -15.65 10.26 -19.77
C MET A 252 -16.85 9.49 -19.18
N LYS A 253 -16.94 8.19 -19.42
CA LYS A 253 -17.97 7.32 -18.81
C LYS A 253 -17.88 7.33 -17.29
N LYS A 254 -16.66 7.25 -16.72
CA LYS A 254 -16.40 7.30 -15.28
C LYS A 254 -16.91 8.62 -14.69
N ILE A 255 -16.57 9.76 -15.30
CA ILE A 255 -17.05 11.06 -14.87
C ILE A 255 -18.58 11.09 -14.89
N ARG A 256 -19.24 10.77 -16.00
CA ARG A 256 -20.71 10.75 -16.10
C ARG A 256 -21.34 9.87 -15.04
N TYR A 257 -20.77 8.68 -14.79
CA TYR A 257 -21.29 7.76 -13.76
C TYR A 257 -21.17 8.34 -12.35
N VAL A 258 -20.01 8.89 -11.99
CA VAL A 258 -19.82 9.54 -10.69
C VAL A 258 -20.85 10.67 -10.50
N LEU A 259 -20.96 11.55 -11.50
CA LEU A 259 -21.92 12.67 -11.45
C LEU A 259 -23.37 12.16 -11.25
N SER A 260 -23.75 11.08 -11.96
CA SER A 260 -25.10 10.50 -11.84
C SER A 260 -25.42 9.91 -10.47
N CYS A 261 -24.39 9.47 -9.71
CA CYS A 261 -24.58 8.96 -8.34
C CYS A 261 -25.01 10.05 -7.33
N PHE A 262 -24.83 11.31 -7.68
CA PHE A 262 -25.19 12.46 -6.84
C PHE A 262 -26.49 13.15 -7.26
N GLU A 263 -27.09 12.74 -8.37
CA GLU A 263 -28.34 13.33 -8.85
C GLU A 263 -29.48 13.09 -7.84
N ASN A 264 -30.28 14.15 -7.62
CA ASN A 264 -31.42 14.14 -6.70
C ASN A 264 -31.07 13.80 -5.24
N ARG A 265 -29.83 14.10 -4.78
CA ARG A 265 -29.42 13.98 -3.38
C ARG A 265 -29.53 15.33 -2.69
N ASP A 266 -30.12 15.30 -1.48
CA ASP A 266 -30.29 16.48 -0.63
C ASP A 266 -29.45 16.42 0.67
N ASP A 267 -28.81 15.28 0.93
CA ASP A 267 -27.97 14.99 2.10
C ASP A 267 -26.46 15.15 1.85
N VAL A 268 -26.04 15.12 0.58
CA VAL A 268 -24.65 15.27 0.15
C VAL A 268 -24.50 16.27 -0.98
N VAL A 269 -23.30 16.85 -1.12
CA VAL A 269 -22.92 17.72 -2.24
C VAL A 269 -21.64 17.19 -2.87
N LEU A 270 -21.62 17.09 -4.19
CA LEU A 270 -20.40 16.81 -4.94
C LEU A 270 -19.61 18.12 -5.17
N LEU A 271 -18.36 18.15 -4.69
CA LEU A 271 -17.39 19.15 -5.03
C LEU A 271 -16.48 18.58 -6.11
N TRP A 272 -16.79 18.83 -7.39
CA TRP A 272 -16.00 18.36 -8.50
C TRP A 272 -14.83 19.30 -8.75
N ARG A 273 -13.60 18.82 -8.49
CA ARG A 273 -12.35 19.55 -8.72
C ARG A 273 -11.57 18.86 -9.84
N PRO A 274 -11.75 19.27 -11.11
CA PRO A 274 -10.90 18.79 -12.19
C PRO A 274 -9.45 19.27 -12.01
N HIS A 275 -8.51 18.51 -12.56
CA HIS A 275 -7.10 18.97 -12.56
C HIS A 275 -6.97 20.24 -13.42
N PRO A 276 -6.26 21.29 -12.99
CA PRO A 276 -6.19 22.59 -13.70
C PRO A 276 -5.76 22.51 -15.17
N LEU A 277 -4.94 21.51 -15.52
CA LEU A 277 -4.44 21.31 -16.87
C LEU A 277 -5.30 20.40 -17.74
N VAL A 278 -6.45 19.90 -17.27
CA VAL A 278 -7.28 18.93 -18.04
C VAL A 278 -7.67 19.46 -19.40
N GLU A 279 -8.21 20.68 -19.48
CA GLU A 279 -8.67 21.25 -20.73
C GLU A 279 -7.53 21.46 -21.73
N ALA A 280 -6.41 22.02 -21.27
CA ALA A 280 -5.23 22.22 -22.12
C ALA A 280 -4.67 20.87 -22.61
N THR A 281 -4.63 19.88 -21.73
CA THR A 281 -4.17 18.52 -22.07
C THR A 281 -5.09 17.84 -23.07
N LEU A 282 -6.40 17.94 -22.89
CA LEU A 282 -7.35 17.38 -23.85
C LEU A 282 -7.25 18.04 -25.21
N LYS A 283 -7.17 19.37 -25.25
CA LYS A 283 -6.99 20.12 -26.51
C LYS A 283 -5.74 19.69 -27.27
N SER A 284 -4.62 19.51 -26.57
CA SER A 284 -3.33 19.21 -27.18
C SER A 284 -3.12 17.73 -27.50
N MET A 285 -3.54 16.85 -26.58
CA MET A 285 -3.18 15.42 -26.64
C MET A 285 -4.35 14.49 -26.97
N ARG A 286 -5.60 14.93 -26.76
CA ARG A 286 -6.83 14.13 -26.95
C ARG A 286 -8.00 14.99 -27.44
N PRO A 287 -7.85 15.70 -28.57
CA PRO A 287 -8.89 16.62 -29.07
C PRO A 287 -10.23 15.93 -29.32
N GLU A 288 -10.23 14.63 -29.57
CA GLU A 288 -11.43 13.81 -29.76
C GLU A 288 -12.28 13.65 -28.49
N LEU A 289 -11.70 13.92 -27.31
CA LEU A 289 -12.41 13.85 -26.01
C LEU A 289 -12.76 15.22 -25.47
N TYR A 290 -12.21 16.28 -26.04
CA TYR A 290 -12.34 17.64 -25.51
C TYR A 290 -13.80 18.10 -25.52
N GLU A 291 -14.50 17.95 -26.66
CA GLU A 291 -15.89 18.36 -26.78
C GLU A 291 -16.82 17.58 -25.82
N GLU A 292 -16.59 16.26 -25.71
CA GLU A 292 -17.35 15.42 -24.78
C GLU A 292 -17.13 15.83 -23.33
N TYR A 293 -15.88 16.16 -22.96
CA TYR A 293 -15.55 16.64 -21.63
C TYR A 293 -16.24 17.98 -21.32
N MET A 294 -16.20 18.93 -22.26
CA MET A 294 -16.86 20.23 -22.10
C MET A 294 -18.37 20.10 -21.98
N GLU A 295 -19.00 19.21 -22.75
CA GLU A 295 -20.43 18.92 -22.63
C GLU A 295 -20.80 18.39 -21.25
N ILE A 296 -19.98 17.48 -20.67
CA ILE A 296 -20.17 16.98 -19.31
C ILE A 296 -20.07 18.11 -18.30
N LYS A 297 -19.01 18.93 -18.40
CA LYS A 297 -18.77 20.07 -17.51
C LYS A 297 -19.90 21.07 -17.55
N ASP A 298 -20.32 21.50 -18.74
CA ASP A 298 -21.41 22.45 -18.95
C ASP A 298 -22.76 21.90 -18.46
N SER A 299 -22.98 20.60 -18.65
CA SER A 299 -24.20 19.95 -18.14
C SER A 299 -24.21 19.94 -16.61
N PHE A 300 -23.08 19.64 -15.97
CA PHE A 300 -22.97 19.66 -14.50
C PHE A 300 -23.24 21.06 -13.94
N VAL A 301 -22.64 22.09 -14.52
CA VAL A 301 -22.84 23.49 -14.11
C VAL A 301 -24.30 23.90 -14.30
N ARG A 302 -24.91 23.56 -15.44
CA ARG A 302 -26.34 23.89 -15.71
C ARG A 302 -27.31 23.21 -14.79
N LYS A 303 -27.06 21.96 -14.34
CA LYS A 303 -27.89 21.27 -13.36
C LYS A 303 -27.83 21.94 -11.98
N GLY A 304 -26.69 22.50 -11.61
CA GLY A 304 -26.52 23.26 -10.36
C GLY A 304 -26.59 22.42 -9.09
N GLU A 305 -26.64 21.10 -9.18
CA GLU A 305 -26.78 20.17 -8.04
C GLU A 305 -25.48 20.00 -7.25
N GLY A 306 -24.34 20.33 -7.84
CA GLY A 306 -23.01 20.25 -7.22
C GLY A 306 -22.23 21.55 -7.36
N ILE A 307 -20.96 21.48 -6.98
CA ILE A 307 -19.99 22.58 -7.03
C ILE A 307 -18.87 22.20 -7.99
N LEU A 308 -18.62 23.05 -9.00
CA LEU A 308 -17.41 22.94 -9.82
C LEU A 308 -16.32 23.82 -9.16
N ASP A 309 -15.24 23.19 -8.72
CA ASP A 309 -14.13 23.89 -8.10
C ASP A 309 -12.95 24.03 -9.08
N GLU A 310 -12.75 25.26 -9.56
CA GLU A 310 -11.62 25.67 -10.40
C GLU A 310 -10.71 26.67 -9.66
N THR A 311 -10.80 26.72 -8.32
CA THR A 311 -9.95 27.60 -7.51
C THR A 311 -8.50 27.11 -7.48
N GLY A 312 -7.57 28.02 -7.20
CA GLY A 312 -6.13 27.69 -7.10
C GLY A 312 -5.77 26.87 -5.87
N ASP A 313 -6.59 26.85 -4.80
CA ASP A 313 -6.23 26.28 -3.51
C ASP A 313 -6.86 24.91 -3.26
N ALA A 314 -6.04 23.86 -3.41
CA ALA A 314 -6.44 22.50 -3.12
C ALA A 314 -6.58 22.20 -1.62
N GLY A 315 -5.88 22.94 -0.76
CA GLY A 315 -5.97 22.80 0.70
C GLY A 315 -7.33 23.24 1.22
N ILE A 316 -7.85 24.37 0.75
CA ILE A 316 -9.20 24.84 1.09
C ILE A 316 -10.25 23.81 0.67
N ALA A 317 -10.17 23.30 -0.56
CA ALA A 317 -11.09 22.28 -1.04
C ALA A 317 -11.06 21.01 -0.17
N ALA A 318 -9.87 20.55 0.24
CA ALA A 318 -9.70 19.40 1.11
C ALA A 318 -10.24 19.64 2.52
N VAL A 319 -10.09 20.87 3.07
CA VAL A 319 -10.61 21.23 4.39
C VAL A 319 -12.15 21.32 4.38
N VAL A 320 -12.71 21.91 3.33
CA VAL A 320 -14.17 22.04 3.15
C VAL A 320 -14.85 20.68 3.00
N ALA A 321 -14.28 19.80 2.17
CA ALA A 321 -14.87 18.49 1.92
C ALA A 321 -14.76 17.54 3.13
N ASP A 322 -15.72 16.64 3.27
CA ASP A 322 -15.76 15.62 4.33
C ASP A 322 -15.13 14.30 3.88
N ALA A 323 -15.10 14.02 2.57
CA ALA A 323 -14.51 12.81 2.01
C ALA A 323 -13.96 13.04 0.59
N TYR A 324 -13.07 12.14 0.16
CA TYR A 324 -12.48 12.13 -1.18
C TYR A 324 -12.97 10.93 -1.97
N LEU A 325 -13.30 11.17 -3.22
CA LEU A 325 -13.64 10.19 -4.24
C LEU A 325 -12.79 10.46 -5.49
N GLY A 326 -11.89 9.56 -5.87
CA GLY A 326 -11.02 9.83 -7.00
C GLY A 326 -9.94 8.80 -7.24
N GLU A 327 -8.87 9.21 -7.90
CA GLU A 327 -7.77 8.32 -8.22
C GLU A 327 -6.65 8.38 -7.17
N ASN A 328 -6.00 7.22 -6.95
CA ASN A 328 -4.93 7.07 -5.94
C ASN A 328 -3.67 7.87 -6.28
N SER A 329 -3.46 8.21 -7.55
CA SER A 329 -2.32 9.00 -8.02
C SER A 329 -2.45 10.50 -7.69
N SER A 330 -3.60 10.96 -7.20
CA SER A 330 -3.82 12.35 -6.84
C SER A 330 -3.12 12.72 -5.52
N SER A 331 -2.45 13.88 -5.50
CA SER A 331 -1.89 14.46 -4.26
C SER A 331 -2.94 14.75 -3.19
N LEU A 332 -4.20 14.92 -3.58
CA LEU A 332 -5.33 15.11 -2.67
C LEU A 332 -5.54 13.94 -1.72
N VAL A 333 -5.22 12.71 -2.14
CA VAL A 333 -5.26 11.52 -1.27
C VAL A 333 -4.48 11.74 0.01
N HIS A 334 -3.28 12.31 -0.11
CA HIS A 334 -2.45 12.62 1.06
C HIS A 334 -3.09 13.67 1.98
N TYR A 335 -3.71 14.72 1.40
CA TYR A 335 -4.41 15.74 2.17
C TYR A 335 -5.55 15.14 2.99
N PHE A 336 -6.39 14.32 2.37
CA PHE A 336 -7.48 13.66 3.08
C PHE A 336 -6.98 12.69 4.14
N GLY A 337 -5.90 11.95 3.84
CA GLY A 337 -5.24 11.08 4.80
C GLY A 337 -4.75 11.85 6.04
N VAL A 338 -4.07 12.98 5.85
CA VAL A 338 -3.59 13.85 6.94
C VAL A 338 -4.76 14.41 7.78
N LEU A 339 -5.86 14.76 7.13
CA LEU A 339 -7.06 15.26 7.81
C LEU A 339 -7.93 14.16 8.45
N GLY A 340 -7.53 12.89 8.33
CA GLY A 340 -8.29 11.76 8.85
C GLY A 340 -9.66 11.58 8.19
N LYS A 341 -9.82 12.01 6.94
CA LYS A 341 -11.09 11.97 6.21
C LYS A 341 -11.16 10.74 5.29
N PRO A 342 -12.36 10.17 5.09
CA PRO A 342 -12.54 9.00 4.22
C PRO A 342 -12.09 9.22 2.78
N VAL A 343 -11.45 8.21 2.21
CA VAL A 343 -10.96 8.21 0.82
C VAL A 343 -11.46 6.96 0.11
N MET A 344 -12.10 7.11 -1.04
CA MET A 344 -12.46 6.00 -1.93
C MET A 344 -11.74 6.13 -3.27
N TYR A 345 -11.04 5.07 -3.67
CA TYR A 345 -10.40 5.00 -4.98
C TYR A 345 -11.34 4.47 -6.05
N ILE A 346 -11.28 5.09 -7.23
CA ILE A 346 -12.04 4.70 -8.42
C ILE A 346 -11.14 4.47 -9.63
N ASP A 347 -9.87 4.12 -9.43
CA ASP A 347 -8.88 4.00 -10.50
C ASP A 347 -9.30 3.03 -11.61
N TRP A 348 -9.78 1.88 -11.22
CA TRP A 348 -9.98 0.74 -12.11
C TRP A 348 -11.43 0.28 -12.20
N ALA A 349 -12.30 0.92 -11.44
CA ALA A 349 -13.63 0.41 -11.18
C ALA A 349 -14.56 0.46 -12.39
N VAL A 350 -14.22 1.22 -13.42
CA VAL A 350 -15.06 1.38 -14.62
C VAL A 350 -14.46 0.63 -15.78
N MET A 351 -14.68 -0.68 -15.84
CA MET A 351 -14.50 -1.47 -17.06
C MET A 351 -15.74 -1.39 -17.93
N GLU A 352 -15.61 -1.74 -19.22
CA GLU A 352 -16.63 -1.55 -20.27
C GLU A 352 -18.04 -1.99 -19.92
N ASP A 353 -18.19 -3.01 -19.07
CA ASP A 353 -19.47 -3.63 -18.77
C ASP A 353 -19.86 -3.52 -17.29
N ILE A 354 -19.12 -2.78 -16.46
CA ILE A 354 -19.32 -2.78 -15.02
C ILE A 354 -19.27 -1.36 -14.49
N LEU A 355 -20.43 -0.78 -14.35
CA LEU A 355 -20.65 0.45 -13.60
C LEU A 355 -20.63 0.22 -12.07
N GLU A 356 -20.42 -1.03 -11.64
CA GLU A 356 -20.23 -1.37 -10.24
C GLU A 356 -18.76 -1.65 -9.97
N PRO A 357 -18.20 -1.15 -8.85
CA PRO A 357 -16.84 -1.46 -8.46
C PRO A 357 -16.68 -2.96 -8.26
N LYS A 358 -15.62 -3.53 -8.80
CA LYS A 358 -15.26 -4.91 -8.49
C LYS A 358 -14.97 -5.01 -7.00
N ARG A 359 -15.68 -5.89 -6.33
CA ARG A 359 -15.41 -6.25 -4.94
C ARG A 359 -14.22 -7.19 -4.87
N ASP A 360 -13.01 -6.70 -5.10
CA ASP A 360 -11.73 -7.44 -4.99
C ASP A 360 -11.31 -7.53 -3.53
N PHE A 361 -12.14 -8.18 -2.69
CA PHE A 361 -11.99 -7.85 -1.31
C PHE A 361 -11.62 -9.01 -0.39
N LEU A 362 -12.14 -10.19 -0.66
CA LEU A 362 -11.81 -11.33 0.14
C LEU A 362 -10.66 -12.11 -0.52
N TYR A 363 -9.55 -12.20 0.19
CA TYR A 363 -8.44 -13.05 -0.17
C TYR A 363 -7.98 -13.80 1.08
N PHE A 364 -8.00 -15.13 1.05
CA PHE A 364 -7.54 -15.98 2.14
C PHE A 364 -6.94 -17.27 1.61
N HIS A 365 -5.96 -17.80 2.33
CA HIS A 365 -5.23 -19.00 1.93
C HIS A 365 -5.70 -20.26 2.65
N THR A 366 -6.36 -20.10 3.77
CA THR A 366 -6.73 -21.23 4.63
C THR A 366 -8.05 -20.97 5.33
N PHE A 367 -8.72 -22.05 5.69
CA PHE A 367 -9.95 -22.01 6.45
C PHE A 367 -10.12 -23.31 7.26
N PHE A 368 -10.97 -23.29 8.26
CA PHE A 368 -11.58 -24.49 8.80
C PHE A 368 -13.10 -24.46 8.62
N LYS A 369 -13.69 -25.65 8.54
CA LYS A 369 -15.15 -25.81 8.39
C LYS A 369 -15.74 -26.27 9.72
N GLU A 370 -16.85 -25.64 10.13
CA GLU A 370 -17.65 -26.08 11.26
C GLU A 370 -19.15 -25.96 10.91
N GLY A 371 -19.86 -27.05 11.02
CA GLY A 371 -21.27 -27.10 10.59
C GLY A 371 -21.42 -26.73 9.11
N ASN A 372 -22.31 -25.79 8.83
CA ASN A 372 -22.55 -25.24 7.50
C ASN A 372 -21.81 -23.90 7.26
N ALA A 373 -20.67 -23.70 7.88
CA ALA A 373 -19.91 -22.48 7.73
C ALA A 373 -18.41 -22.74 7.52
N VAL A 374 -17.76 -21.76 6.89
CA VAL A 374 -16.32 -21.69 6.70
C VAL A 374 -15.77 -20.52 7.51
N PHE A 375 -14.74 -20.76 8.30
CA PHE A 375 -14.07 -19.78 9.12
C PHE A 375 -12.68 -19.51 8.55
N PHE A 376 -12.35 -18.23 8.37
CA PHE A 376 -11.10 -17.82 7.74
C PHE A 376 -10.55 -16.52 8.33
N VAL A 377 -9.27 -16.26 8.07
CA VAL A 377 -8.64 -14.97 8.31
C VAL A 377 -8.27 -14.37 6.97
N PRO A 378 -8.68 -13.14 6.66
CA PRO A 378 -8.29 -12.48 5.41
C PRO A 378 -6.77 -12.33 5.30
N ALA A 379 -6.25 -12.51 4.10
CA ALA A 379 -4.83 -12.31 3.79
C ALA A 379 -4.56 -10.96 3.11
N ASN A 380 -5.57 -10.12 2.96
CA ASN A 380 -5.46 -8.81 2.36
C ASN A 380 -4.66 -7.85 3.24
N TRP A 381 -3.96 -6.91 2.60
CA TRP A 381 -3.29 -5.83 3.30
C TRP A 381 -4.24 -5.07 4.21
N GLY A 382 -3.90 -4.97 5.48
CA GLY A 382 -4.66 -4.20 6.46
C GLY A 382 -5.87 -4.89 7.08
N TYR A 383 -6.28 -6.07 6.61
CA TYR A 383 -7.48 -6.76 7.12
C TYR A 383 -7.21 -8.07 7.86
N ALA A 384 -5.98 -8.51 7.93
CA ALA A 384 -5.57 -9.81 8.45
C ALA A 384 -5.66 -9.97 9.98
N HIS A 385 -6.68 -9.35 10.63
CA HIS A 385 -6.70 -9.28 12.09
C HIS A 385 -7.93 -9.85 12.74
N ASP A 386 -8.90 -10.25 11.92
CA ASP A 386 -10.18 -10.71 12.42
C ASP A 386 -10.48 -12.10 11.88
N LEU A 387 -11.16 -12.89 12.69
CA LEU A 387 -11.73 -14.15 12.26
C LEU A 387 -13.12 -13.90 11.69
N TYR A 388 -13.34 -14.33 10.47
CA TYR A 388 -14.62 -14.24 9.77
C TYR A 388 -15.24 -15.61 9.56
N ARG A 389 -16.56 -15.62 9.43
CA ARG A 389 -17.37 -16.76 9.08
C ARG A 389 -18.13 -16.47 7.78
N ILE A 390 -18.15 -17.43 6.86
CA ILE A 390 -19.04 -17.42 5.69
C ILE A 390 -20.08 -18.50 5.89
N ASP A 391 -21.35 -18.13 5.83
CA ASP A 391 -22.44 -19.08 5.78
C ASP A 391 -22.56 -19.69 4.39
N LEU A 392 -22.52 -21.03 4.28
CA LEU A 392 -22.52 -21.74 2.99
C LEU A 392 -23.88 -21.77 2.29
N ASP A 393 -24.95 -21.31 2.93
CA ASP A 393 -26.26 -21.18 2.30
C ASP A 393 -26.53 -19.78 1.77
N SER A 394 -26.30 -18.76 2.60
CA SER A 394 -26.60 -17.36 2.29
C SER A 394 -25.43 -16.60 1.64
N GLY A 395 -24.19 -17.00 1.90
CA GLY A 395 -23.01 -16.24 1.52
C GLY A 395 -22.73 -15.04 2.43
N GLU A 396 -23.48 -14.89 3.51
CA GLU A 396 -23.28 -13.83 4.47
C GLU A 396 -21.93 -14.01 5.19
N VAL A 397 -21.20 -12.91 5.28
CA VAL A 397 -19.87 -12.87 5.91
C VAL A 397 -19.96 -12.10 7.22
N ASP A 398 -19.72 -12.79 8.33
CA ASP A 398 -19.79 -12.21 9.66
C ASP A 398 -18.43 -12.21 10.34
N LYS A 399 -18.08 -11.10 10.97
CA LYS A 399 -16.95 -11.06 11.89
C LYS A 399 -17.27 -11.82 13.17
N GLN A 400 -16.41 -12.73 13.54
CA GLN A 400 -16.57 -13.54 14.75
C GLN A 400 -15.78 -12.96 15.93
N MET A 401 -14.55 -12.54 15.68
CA MET A 401 -13.70 -11.95 16.71
C MET A 401 -12.53 -11.21 16.10
N THR A 402 -11.97 -10.28 16.87
CA THR A 402 -10.64 -9.71 16.61
C THR A 402 -9.57 -10.63 17.18
N LEU A 403 -8.63 -11.04 16.34
CA LEU A 403 -7.56 -11.94 16.72
C LEU A 403 -6.46 -11.17 17.47
N PRO A 404 -5.76 -11.84 18.43
CA PRO A 404 -4.66 -11.23 19.13
C PRO A 404 -3.44 -11.02 18.23
N GLY A 405 -2.58 -10.09 18.55
CA GLY A 405 -1.29 -9.85 17.90
C GLY A 405 -0.95 -8.39 17.69
N SER A 406 0.31 -8.13 17.35
CA SER A 406 0.78 -6.82 16.92
C SER A 406 0.54 -6.72 15.43
N PHE A 407 -0.22 -5.72 15.03
CA PHE A 407 -0.70 -5.63 13.66
C PHE A 407 0.07 -4.55 12.91
N TYR A 408 1.03 -4.98 12.14
CA TYR A 408 1.67 -4.13 11.15
C TYR A 408 0.92 -4.27 9.83
N ASN A 409 1.07 -3.32 8.93
CA ASN A 409 0.46 -3.35 7.61
C ASN A 409 1.19 -4.39 6.74
N THR A 410 0.92 -5.66 6.99
CA THR A 410 1.52 -6.78 6.27
C THR A 410 0.44 -7.62 5.61
N TRP A 411 0.80 -8.18 4.45
CA TRP A 411 0.00 -9.17 3.75
C TRP A 411 0.05 -10.51 4.50
N ALA A 412 -1.10 -11.20 4.60
CA ALA A 412 -1.20 -12.55 5.15
C ALA A 412 -0.53 -12.72 6.52
N TYR A 413 -1.05 -12.03 7.54
CA TYR A 413 -0.49 -12.12 8.90
C TYR A 413 -0.51 -13.54 9.45
N TYR A 414 -1.65 -14.25 9.30
CA TYR A 414 -1.82 -15.67 9.63
C TYR A 414 -2.20 -16.46 8.38
N CYS A 415 -1.42 -17.47 8.00
CA CYS A 415 -1.77 -18.42 6.94
C CYS A 415 -2.15 -19.81 7.49
N GLY A 416 -1.69 -20.17 8.68
CA GLY A 416 -2.09 -21.40 9.36
C GLY A 416 -3.21 -21.13 10.37
N ILE A 417 -4.42 -21.60 10.09
CA ILE A 417 -5.53 -21.55 11.04
C ILE A 417 -6.14 -22.95 11.19
N LYS A 418 -6.33 -23.38 12.43
CA LYS A 418 -6.96 -24.67 12.74
C LYS A 418 -7.70 -24.62 14.06
N LYS A 419 -8.90 -25.20 14.06
CA LYS A 419 -9.63 -25.47 15.30
C LYS A 419 -9.32 -26.87 15.81
N VAL A 420 -8.95 -27.00 17.09
CA VAL A 420 -8.70 -28.27 17.77
C VAL A 420 -9.43 -28.24 19.11
N GLY A 421 -10.52 -29.01 19.24
CA GLY A 421 -11.43 -28.90 20.39
C GLY A 421 -11.99 -27.50 20.51
N ASP A 422 -11.85 -26.90 21.69
CA ASP A 422 -12.30 -25.52 21.96
C ASP A 422 -11.20 -24.47 21.72
N LYS A 423 -10.11 -24.83 21.06
CA LYS A 423 -8.98 -23.92 20.80
C LYS A 423 -8.84 -23.64 19.30
N ILE A 424 -8.54 -22.37 18.97
CA ILE A 424 -8.14 -21.95 17.63
C ILE A 424 -6.64 -21.65 17.66
N ILE A 425 -5.91 -22.32 16.79
CA ILE A 425 -4.48 -22.15 16.62
C ILE A 425 -4.23 -21.23 15.44
N LEU A 426 -3.39 -20.22 15.64
CA LEU A 426 -3.01 -19.24 14.67
C LEU A 426 -1.50 -19.30 14.45
N ALA A 427 -1.09 -19.78 13.28
CA ALA A 427 0.31 -19.82 12.89
C ALA A 427 0.65 -18.56 12.05
N PRO A 428 1.63 -17.75 12.47
CA PRO A 428 1.99 -16.54 11.76
C PRO A 428 2.65 -16.85 10.41
N HIS A 429 2.28 -16.08 9.40
CA HIS A 429 2.98 -16.05 8.13
C HIS A 429 3.93 -14.86 8.08
N ASN A 430 3.38 -13.64 8.04
CA ASN A 430 4.15 -12.41 8.20
C ASN A 430 3.98 -11.77 9.58
N GLY A 431 3.40 -12.50 10.50
CA GLY A 431 3.25 -12.13 11.89
C GLY A 431 4.45 -12.56 12.73
N GLU A 432 4.49 -12.10 13.99
CA GLU A 432 5.61 -12.37 14.88
C GLU A 432 5.38 -13.58 15.78
N ASP A 433 4.13 -13.82 16.18
CA ASP A 433 3.80 -14.70 17.28
C ASP A 433 2.77 -15.76 16.89
N ILE A 434 2.91 -16.95 17.50
CA ILE A 434 1.92 -18.01 17.45
C ILE A 434 0.90 -17.72 18.56
N TYR A 435 -0.39 -17.87 18.24
CA TYR A 435 -1.43 -17.74 19.26
C TYR A 435 -2.28 -19.01 19.33
N ILE A 436 -2.61 -19.39 20.56
CA ILE A 436 -3.61 -20.39 20.86
C ILE A 436 -4.74 -19.68 21.62
N TYR A 437 -5.87 -19.52 20.95
CA TYR A 437 -7.05 -18.86 21.49
C TYR A 437 -8.06 -19.89 21.99
N ASP A 438 -8.41 -19.79 23.25
CA ASP A 438 -9.42 -20.65 23.89
C ASP A 438 -10.82 -20.02 23.76
N LEU A 439 -11.73 -20.71 23.12
CA LEU A 439 -13.08 -20.24 22.84
C LEU A 439 -13.97 -20.14 24.09
N ILE A 440 -13.67 -20.92 25.13
CA ILE A 440 -14.45 -20.95 26.39
C ILE A 440 -14.03 -19.79 27.30
N SER A 441 -12.73 -19.72 27.59
CA SER A 441 -12.19 -18.67 28.47
C SER A 441 -12.02 -17.32 27.79
N LYS A 442 -12.10 -17.29 26.43
CA LYS A 442 -11.84 -16.10 25.59
C LYS A 442 -10.43 -15.51 25.82
N HIS A 443 -9.49 -16.36 26.21
CA HIS A 443 -8.12 -15.96 26.47
C HIS A 443 -7.20 -16.49 25.38
N ALA A 444 -6.20 -15.68 24.98
CA ALA A 444 -5.17 -16.08 24.02
C ALA A 444 -3.83 -16.29 24.71
N ILE A 445 -3.22 -17.41 24.46
CA ILE A 445 -1.85 -17.69 24.85
C ILE A 445 -0.93 -17.31 23.71
N LYS A 446 0.02 -16.45 24.01
CA LYS A 446 1.05 -16.01 23.08
C LYS A 446 2.29 -16.91 23.21
N ILE A 447 2.78 -17.40 22.09
CA ILE A 447 3.99 -18.21 22.02
C ILE A 447 4.93 -17.57 21.01
N ILE A 448 6.15 -17.25 21.46
CA ILE A 448 7.19 -16.65 20.62
C ILE A 448 7.98 -17.79 19.98
N PRO A 449 8.07 -17.84 18.62
CA PRO A 449 8.95 -18.81 17.97
C PRO A 449 10.40 -18.62 18.43
N PRO A 450 11.15 -19.71 18.76
CA PRO A 450 12.47 -19.61 19.36
C PRO A 450 13.52 -18.85 18.54
N GLU A 451 13.42 -18.86 17.22
CA GLU A 451 14.30 -18.10 16.34
C GLU A 451 13.53 -17.47 15.17
N SER A 452 13.63 -16.15 14.99
CA SER A 452 13.27 -15.49 13.76
C SER A 452 14.06 -14.19 13.61
N ASN A 453 15.18 -14.25 12.91
CA ASN A 453 15.92 -13.05 12.50
C ASN A 453 15.29 -12.39 11.27
N ASP A 454 14.58 -13.16 10.43
CA ASP A 454 13.76 -12.68 9.32
C ASP A 454 12.33 -13.19 9.58
N ARG A 455 11.43 -12.25 9.89
CA ARG A 455 10.07 -12.53 10.37
C ARG A 455 9.04 -12.64 9.25
N SER A 456 9.48 -12.90 8.01
CA SER A 456 8.59 -13.04 6.87
C SER A 456 8.33 -14.49 6.50
N MET A 457 7.08 -14.80 6.15
CA MET A 457 6.64 -16.10 5.64
C MET A 457 7.03 -17.29 6.53
N LEU A 458 6.80 -17.20 7.84
CA LEU A 458 7.24 -18.21 8.80
C LEU A 458 6.57 -19.57 8.58
N PHE A 459 5.24 -19.62 8.68
CA PHE A 459 4.47 -20.87 8.59
C PHE A 459 3.33 -20.75 7.59
N ASP A 460 2.93 -21.89 6.99
CA ASP A 460 1.85 -21.96 5.99
C ASP A 460 0.66 -22.83 6.42
N GLY A 461 0.79 -23.62 7.46
CA GLY A 461 -0.24 -24.49 7.94
C GLY A 461 -0.08 -24.99 9.37
N VAL A 462 -1.14 -25.64 9.84
CA VAL A 462 -1.19 -26.27 11.17
C VAL A 462 -1.79 -27.64 11.05
N GLU A 463 -1.13 -28.66 11.61
CA GLU A 463 -1.67 -30.00 11.74
C GLU A 463 -1.68 -30.46 13.20
N GLU A 464 -2.63 -31.30 13.55
CA GLU A 464 -2.76 -31.86 14.90
C GLU A 464 -2.52 -33.38 14.86
N TYR A 465 -1.80 -33.88 15.87
CA TYR A 465 -1.64 -35.33 16.09
C TYR A 465 -1.47 -35.61 17.59
N LYS A 466 -2.38 -36.38 18.17
CA LYS A 466 -2.35 -36.86 19.58
C LYS A 466 -2.11 -35.71 20.61
N GLY A 467 -2.87 -34.64 20.48
CA GLY A 467 -2.79 -33.49 21.41
C GLY A 467 -1.59 -32.57 21.18
N LYS A 468 -0.80 -32.79 20.14
CA LYS A 468 0.26 -31.89 19.70
C LYS A 468 -0.11 -31.21 18.40
N ILE A 469 0.22 -29.95 18.31
CA ILE A 469 0.08 -29.14 17.11
C ILE A 469 1.43 -29.08 16.40
N PHE A 470 1.44 -29.32 15.09
CA PHE A 470 2.62 -29.22 14.25
C PHE A 470 2.45 -28.04 13.30
N LEU A 471 3.34 -27.06 13.38
CA LEU A 471 3.36 -25.92 12.48
C LEU A 471 4.19 -26.26 11.25
N ILE A 472 3.55 -26.07 10.10
CA ILE A 472 4.17 -26.37 8.80
C ILE A 472 5.03 -25.16 8.40
N PRO A 473 6.37 -25.28 8.37
CA PRO A 473 7.24 -24.18 8.06
C PRO A 473 7.11 -23.79 6.58
N LYS A 474 7.08 -22.51 6.29
CA LYS A 474 7.30 -21.99 4.94
C LYS A 474 8.75 -21.59 4.74
N CYS A 475 9.21 -20.62 5.52
CA CYS A 475 10.62 -20.19 5.57
C CYS A 475 11.27 -20.46 6.94
N TYR A 476 10.50 -20.82 7.94
CA TYR A 476 11.03 -21.12 9.26
C TYR A 476 11.95 -22.36 9.22
N PRO A 477 13.15 -22.33 9.85
CA PRO A 477 14.16 -23.39 9.68
C PRO A 477 13.91 -24.66 10.51
N ALA A 478 12.67 -24.92 10.93
CA ALA A 478 12.28 -26.10 11.70
C ALA A 478 10.78 -26.41 11.53
N ILE A 479 10.39 -27.68 11.73
CA ILE A 479 9.02 -28.00 12.09
C ILE A 479 8.90 -27.73 13.59
N LEU A 480 7.89 -26.96 14.02
CA LEU A 480 7.60 -26.78 15.45
C LEU A 480 6.45 -27.69 15.86
N SER A 481 6.59 -28.38 16.98
CA SER A 481 5.44 -28.98 17.65
C SER A 481 5.18 -28.27 18.98
N ILE A 482 3.89 -28.08 19.29
CA ILE A 482 3.42 -27.47 20.54
C ILE A 482 2.41 -28.41 21.18
N ASP A 483 2.63 -28.77 22.40
CA ASP A 483 1.68 -29.53 23.18
C ASP A 483 0.49 -28.65 23.60
N ILE A 484 -0.74 -29.07 23.34
CA ILE A 484 -1.94 -28.24 23.55
C ILE A 484 -2.26 -28.01 25.04
N GLU A 485 -1.80 -28.91 25.93
CA GLU A 485 -2.12 -28.84 27.35
C GLU A 485 -1.09 -28.01 28.14
N ASN A 486 0.18 -28.21 27.88
CA ASN A 486 1.25 -27.59 28.68
C ASN A 486 2.06 -26.55 27.89
N TYR A 487 1.78 -26.39 26.60
CA TYR A 487 2.40 -25.41 25.68
C TYR A 487 3.91 -25.58 25.48
N ASN A 488 4.45 -26.76 25.77
CA ASN A 488 5.84 -27.07 25.53
C ASN A 488 6.12 -27.13 24.02
N ILE A 489 7.21 -26.48 23.60
CA ILE A 489 7.66 -26.41 22.21
C ILE A 489 8.79 -27.42 22.00
N CYS A 490 8.72 -28.11 20.87
CA CYS A 490 9.81 -28.93 20.36
C CYS A 490 10.13 -28.53 18.92
N GLU A 491 11.42 -28.37 18.59
CA GLU A 491 11.89 -27.98 17.27
C GLU A 491 12.57 -29.18 16.59
N TYR A 492 12.16 -29.44 15.33
CA TYR A 492 12.75 -30.47 14.48
C TYR A 492 13.52 -29.81 13.34
N ARG A 493 14.79 -29.47 13.56
CA ARG A 493 15.65 -28.75 12.59
C ARG A 493 16.35 -29.70 11.60
N GLU A 494 16.69 -30.90 12.05
CA GLU A 494 17.52 -31.82 11.27
C GLU A 494 16.82 -32.29 9.98
N CYS A 495 15.48 -32.37 9.97
CA CYS A 495 14.72 -32.72 8.77
C CYS A 495 14.72 -31.59 7.71
N ILE A 496 14.86 -30.34 8.13
CA ILE A 496 14.84 -29.16 7.27
C ILE A 496 16.25 -28.81 6.73
N ARG A 497 17.28 -29.03 7.54
CA ARG A 497 18.66 -28.69 7.22
C ARG A 497 19.16 -29.13 5.84
N PRO A 498 18.87 -30.35 5.34
CA PRO A 498 19.29 -30.77 4.01
C PRO A 498 18.69 -29.94 2.87
N PHE A 499 17.49 -29.39 3.07
CA PHE A 499 16.84 -28.51 2.09
C PHE A 499 17.52 -27.14 2.03
N LEU A 500 17.87 -26.57 3.17
CA LEU A 500 18.57 -25.28 3.25
C LEU A 500 19.98 -25.35 2.62
N LEU A 501 20.64 -26.49 2.66
CA LEU A 501 21.96 -26.68 2.08
C LEU A 501 21.93 -26.81 0.54
N GLU A 502 20.83 -27.31 -0.01
CA GLU A 502 20.65 -27.49 -1.46
C GLU A 502 20.00 -26.28 -2.15
N ASP A 503 19.27 -25.49 -1.38
CA ASP A 503 18.61 -24.31 -1.90
C ASP A 503 19.60 -23.18 -2.10
N LYS A 504 19.85 -22.81 -3.36
CA LYS A 504 20.73 -21.71 -3.73
C LYS A 504 20.24 -20.34 -3.22
N SER A 505 18.94 -20.19 -3.01
CA SER A 505 18.33 -18.98 -2.45
C SER A 505 18.48 -18.89 -0.93
N LYS A 506 18.87 -19.99 -0.27
CA LYS A 506 18.90 -20.16 1.19
C LYS A 506 17.52 -20.00 1.87
N ILE A 507 16.44 -20.10 1.12
CA ILE A 507 15.05 -19.98 1.59
C ILE A 507 14.37 -21.36 1.40
N LEU A 508 13.85 -21.91 2.47
CA LEU A 508 13.21 -23.25 2.46
C LEU A 508 12.00 -23.32 1.52
N PHE A 509 11.07 -22.41 1.63
CA PHE A 509 9.86 -22.24 0.85
C PHE A 509 9.01 -23.51 0.66
N ILE A 510 8.60 -24.16 1.78
CA ILE A 510 7.64 -25.26 1.74
C ILE A 510 6.27 -24.70 1.41
N TRP A 511 5.64 -25.23 0.36
CA TRP A 511 4.32 -24.80 -0.08
C TRP A 511 3.35 -25.98 -0.19
N ALA A 512 3.82 -27.16 -0.60
CA ALA A 512 3.02 -28.36 -0.68
C ALA A 512 3.17 -29.20 0.58
N TYR A 513 2.06 -29.48 1.25
CA TYR A 513 2.06 -30.43 2.37
C TYR A 513 0.80 -31.28 2.37
N TYR A 514 0.91 -32.48 2.96
CA TYR A 514 -0.18 -33.39 3.15
C TYR A 514 0.01 -34.20 4.45
N LYS A 515 -1.05 -34.30 5.24
CA LYS A 515 -1.06 -35.17 6.43
C LYS A 515 -1.71 -36.51 6.07
N LYS A 516 -0.96 -37.61 6.27
CA LYS A 516 -1.45 -38.99 6.14
C LYS A 516 -1.19 -39.70 7.46
N GLU A 517 -2.24 -39.96 8.21
CA GLU A 517 -2.16 -40.59 9.54
C GLU A 517 -1.17 -39.82 10.46
N LYS A 518 -0.08 -40.47 10.85
CA LYS A 518 0.98 -39.89 11.68
C LYS A 518 2.11 -39.23 10.89
N TYR A 519 2.06 -39.21 9.58
CA TYR A 519 3.10 -38.67 8.72
C TYR A 519 2.69 -37.36 8.10
N LEU A 520 3.62 -36.41 8.13
CA LEU A 520 3.57 -35.17 7.35
C LEU A 520 4.48 -35.32 6.14
N TYR A 521 3.92 -35.08 4.96
CA TYR A 521 4.64 -35.01 3.70
C TYR A 521 4.81 -33.53 3.35
N LEU A 522 6.06 -33.05 3.24
CA LEU A 522 6.37 -31.65 3.05
C LEU A 522 7.26 -31.51 1.82
N ALA A 523 6.88 -30.67 0.85
CA ALA A 523 7.67 -30.40 -0.34
C ALA A 523 7.92 -28.89 -0.52
N SER A 524 9.18 -28.57 -0.80
CA SER A 524 9.58 -27.22 -1.16
C SER A 524 9.35 -26.95 -2.64
N CYS A 525 9.04 -25.71 -3.02
CA CYS A 525 9.02 -25.33 -4.43
C CYS A 525 10.41 -25.06 -5.02
N ASN A 526 11.45 -24.98 -4.20
CA ASN A 526 12.83 -24.70 -4.64
C ASN A 526 13.64 -25.96 -4.96
N VAL A 527 13.27 -27.13 -4.38
CA VAL A 527 13.99 -28.39 -4.56
C VAL A 527 13.03 -29.54 -4.81
N SER A 528 13.38 -30.46 -5.72
CA SER A 528 12.54 -31.63 -6.07
C SER A 528 12.65 -32.78 -5.05
N LYS A 529 12.50 -32.44 -3.78
CA LYS A 529 12.53 -33.41 -2.67
C LYS A 529 11.33 -33.24 -1.77
N ILE A 530 10.98 -34.31 -1.06
CA ILE A 530 9.92 -34.34 -0.06
C ILE A 530 10.48 -34.86 1.26
N ILE A 531 10.06 -34.25 2.36
CA ILE A 531 10.27 -34.75 3.71
C ILE A 531 9.05 -35.58 4.08
N ILE A 532 9.26 -36.79 4.57
CA ILE A 532 8.26 -37.60 5.21
C ILE A 532 8.59 -37.62 6.69
N PHE A 533 7.86 -36.83 7.47
CA PHE A 533 8.11 -36.62 8.88
C PHE A 533 7.09 -37.36 9.73
N ASN A 534 7.56 -38.16 10.69
CA ASN A 534 6.72 -38.88 11.64
C ASN A 534 6.42 -37.98 12.86
N MET A 535 5.18 -37.57 13.02
CA MET A 535 4.72 -36.72 14.14
C MET A 535 4.75 -37.41 15.49
N GLU A 536 4.83 -38.77 15.53
CA GLU A 536 4.80 -39.53 16.77
C GLU A 536 6.17 -39.51 17.49
N ASP A 537 7.25 -39.70 16.74
CA ASP A 537 8.60 -39.85 17.29
C ASP A 537 9.63 -38.84 16.75
N GLY A 538 9.24 -37.99 15.77
CA GLY A 538 10.11 -36.99 15.16
C GLY A 538 11.10 -37.56 14.13
N SER A 539 11.02 -38.87 13.82
CA SER A 539 11.84 -39.49 12.77
C SER A 539 11.43 -38.95 11.40
N PHE A 540 12.34 -38.95 10.45
CA PHE A 540 12.07 -38.43 9.10
C PHE A 540 12.84 -39.19 8.02
N GLU A 541 12.30 -39.11 6.82
CA GLU A 541 12.93 -39.60 5.60
C GLU A 541 12.86 -38.49 4.54
N ILE A 542 13.88 -38.39 3.69
CA ILE A 542 13.90 -37.49 2.57
C ILE A 542 13.99 -38.26 1.27
N ARG A 543 13.03 -38.01 0.37
CA ARG A 543 12.98 -38.67 -0.95
C ARG A 543 13.02 -37.65 -2.06
N LYS A 544 13.77 -37.95 -3.11
CA LYS A 544 13.74 -37.20 -4.36
C LYS A 544 12.54 -37.71 -5.20
N ILE A 545 11.73 -36.78 -5.71
CA ILE A 545 10.61 -37.08 -6.57
C ILE A 545 10.75 -36.39 -7.91
N GLY A 546 10.71 -37.17 -8.99
CA GLY A 546 10.84 -36.64 -10.34
C GLY A 546 12.24 -36.10 -10.66
N ARG A 547 12.32 -35.34 -11.76
CA ARG A 547 13.61 -34.86 -12.32
C ARG A 547 13.67 -33.33 -12.50
N PHE A 548 12.74 -32.61 -11.89
CA PHE A 548 12.63 -31.17 -12.08
C PHE A 548 13.74 -30.38 -11.39
N LEU A 549 14.04 -29.22 -11.95
CA LEU A 549 14.94 -28.22 -11.34
C LEU A 549 14.32 -27.57 -10.11
N TYR A 550 12.99 -27.38 -10.12
CA TYR A 550 12.18 -26.82 -9.03
C TYR A 550 11.35 -27.94 -8.40
N GLY A 551 10.76 -27.66 -7.25
CA GLY A 551 9.95 -28.63 -6.53
C GLY A 551 8.45 -28.51 -6.82
N TYR A 552 7.64 -28.50 -5.75
CA TYR A 552 6.19 -28.66 -5.84
C TYR A 552 5.44 -27.59 -5.05
N ALA A 553 4.30 -27.15 -5.57
CA ALA A 553 3.48 -26.11 -4.97
C ALA A 553 2.23 -26.65 -4.25
N HIS A 554 1.70 -27.82 -4.65
CA HIS A 554 0.54 -28.42 -4.01
C HIS A 554 0.60 -29.95 -4.13
N MET A 555 -0.04 -30.67 -3.20
CA MET A 555 -0.17 -32.12 -3.28
C MET A 555 -1.50 -32.62 -2.72
N VAL A 556 -1.98 -33.72 -3.29
CA VAL A 556 -3.12 -34.50 -2.80
C VAL A 556 -2.80 -35.99 -2.85
N TYR A 557 -3.52 -36.77 -2.06
CA TYR A 557 -3.39 -38.26 -2.02
C TYR A 557 -4.73 -38.90 -2.36
N ASP A 558 -4.72 -39.89 -3.24
CA ASP A 558 -5.94 -40.57 -3.73
C ASP A 558 -6.24 -41.91 -3.09
N GLY A 559 -5.43 -42.33 -2.12
CA GLY A 559 -5.50 -43.62 -1.48
C GLY A 559 -4.36 -44.56 -1.91
N GLU A 560 -3.79 -44.36 -3.09
CA GLU A 560 -2.69 -45.16 -3.65
C GLU A 560 -1.50 -44.29 -4.04
N TYR A 561 -1.74 -43.17 -4.70
CA TYR A 561 -0.71 -42.27 -5.22
C TYR A 561 -0.80 -40.89 -4.61
N PHE A 562 0.37 -40.26 -4.46
CA PHE A 562 0.46 -38.80 -4.31
C PHE A 562 0.48 -38.14 -5.68
N TRP A 563 -0.26 -37.04 -5.80
CA TRP A 563 -0.30 -36.19 -6.99
C TRP A 563 0.22 -34.82 -6.59
N LEU A 564 1.25 -34.35 -7.29
CA LEU A 564 1.96 -33.13 -6.94
C LEU A 564 1.95 -32.16 -8.14
N SER A 565 1.53 -30.91 -7.93
CA SER A 565 1.68 -29.88 -8.96
C SER A 565 3.11 -29.33 -8.95
N ALA A 566 3.77 -29.37 -10.11
CA ALA A 566 5.12 -28.85 -10.24
C ALA A 566 5.11 -27.32 -10.17
N TYR A 567 6.07 -26.74 -9.46
CA TYR A 567 6.23 -25.29 -9.40
C TYR A 567 6.95 -24.79 -10.65
N GLY A 568 6.45 -23.70 -11.25
CA GLY A 568 7.03 -23.11 -12.47
C GLY A 568 6.81 -23.90 -13.76
N ARG A 569 5.92 -24.91 -13.75
CA ARG A 569 5.59 -25.72 -14.93
C ARG A 569 4.15 -26.20 -14.93
N ASN A 570 3.56 -26.35 -16.11
CA ASN A 570 2.24 -26.93 -16.31
C ASN A 570 2.31 -28.46 -16.26
N CYS A 571 2.68 -29.01 -15.10
CA CYS A 571 2.89 -30.44 -14.93
C CYS A 571 2.36 -30.92 -13.58
N VAL A 572 1.70 -32.07 -13.59
CA VAL A 572 1.34 -32.85 -12.38
C VAL A 572 2.14 -34.15 -12.39
N VAL A 573 2.73 -34.45 -11.24
CA VAL A 573 3.50 -35.70 -11.03
C VAL A 573 2.68 -36.66 -10.15
N ARG A 574 2.41 -37.84 -10.65
CA ARG A 574 1.89 -38.96 -9.87
C ARG A 574 3.06 -39.73 -9.27
N TRP A 575 3.07 -39.93 -7.99
CA TRP A 575 4.12 -40.63 -7.26
C TRP A 575 3.57 -41.75 -6.38
N ASN A 576 4.13 -42.94 -6.52
CA ASN A 576 3.87 -44.07 -5.62
C ASN A 576 4.92 -44.10 -4.50
N GLU A 577 4.51 -43.88 -3.26
CA GLU A 577 5.43 -43.82 -2.12
C GLU A 577 6.12 -45.17 -1.82
N LYS A 578 5.48 -46.31 -2.18
CA LYS A 578 6.00 -47.66 -1.90
C LYS A 578 7.03 -48.11 -2.93
N THR A 579 6.76 -47.86 -4.21
CA THR A 579 7.66 -48.29 -5.31
C THR A 579 8.65 -47.21 -5.70
N GLY A 580 8.37 -45.94 -5.38
CA GLY A 580 9.14 -44.79 -5.82
C GLY A 580 8.87 -44.37 -7.27
N GLU A 581 7.98 -45.07 -7.97
CA GLU A 581 7.64 -44.76 -9.38
C GLU A 581 6.95 -43.40 -9.52
N THR A 582 7.33 -42.69 -10.59
CA THR A 582 6.76 -41.37 -10.95
C THR A 582 6.26 -41.35 -12.37
N THR A 583 5.10 -40.74 -12.61
CA THR A 583 4.55 -40.46 -13.92
C THR A 583 4.27 -38.96 -14.04
N GLU A 584 4.70 -38.35 -15.13
CA GLU A 584 4.53 -36.93 -15.38
C GLU A 584 3.39 -36.69 -16.39
N TYR A 585 2.49 -35.76 -16.07
CA TYR A 585 1.39 -35.35 -16.93
C TYR A 585 1.50 -33.86 -17.21
N ILE A 586 1.75 -33.48 -18.47
CA ILE A 586 1.85 -32.08 -18.89
C ILE A 586 0.48 -31.64 -19.38
N TYR A 587 -0.14 -30.67 -18.69
CA TYR A 587 -1.47 -30.22 -19.04
C TYR A 587 -1.45 -29.07 -20.05
N PRO A 588 -2.46 -28.99 -20.94
CA PRO A 588 -2.43 -28.15 -22.12
C PRO A 588 -2.88 -26.69 -21.84
N ILE A 589 -2.18 -25.97 -20.97
CA ILE A 589 -2.34 -24.55 -20.79
C ILE A 589 -1.17 -23.86 -21.48
N GLU A 590 -1.45 -22.93 -22.40
CA GLU A 590 -0.40 -22.11 -22.99
C GLU A 590 0.27 -21.27 -21.90
N GLN A 591 1.55 -21.46 -21.72
CA GLN A 591 2.37 -20.68 -20.82
C GLN A 591 2.66 -19.34 -21.48
N GLU A 592 2.13 -18.24 -20.96
CA GLU A 592 2.64 -16.92 -21.33
C GLU A 592 4.12 -16.85 -20.96
N GLN A 593 4.98 -16.54 -21.93
CA GLN A 593 6.46 -16.58 -21.82
C GLN A 593 7.07 -15.72 -20.71
N SER A 594 6.28 -14.99 -19.94
CA SER A 594 6.70 -14.06 -18.90
C SER A 594 6.50 -14.55 -17.46
N MET A 595 6.02 -15.79 -17.24
CA MET A 595 5.72 -16.28 -15.89
C MET A 595 6.75 -17.30 -15.40
N ASP A 596 7.77 -16.85 -14.70
CA ASP A 596 8.76 -17.70 -14.03
C ASP A 596 8.20 -18.53 -12.85
N ARG A 597 6.94 -18.31 -12.42
CA ARG A 597 6.38 -18.88 -11.20
C ARG A 597 4.91 -19.28 -11.35
N THR A 598 4.61 -20.29 -12.17
CA THR A 598 3.25 -20.84 -12.28
C THR A 598 3.01 -21.91 -11.21
N PHE A 599 1.79 -21.96 -10.68
CA PHE A 599 1.36 -23.02 -9.75
C PHE A 599 -0.14 -23.31 -9.90
N SER A 600 -0.56 -24.50 -9.46
CA SER A 600 -1.96 -24.92 -9.48
C SER A 600 -2.32 -25.65 -8.20
N TRP A 601 -3.53 -25.42 -7.71
CA TRP A 601 -4.12 -26.29 -6.69
C TRP A 601 -4.65 -27.58 -7.33
N LEU A 602 -4.61 -28.66 -6.58
CA LEU A 602 -5.14 -29.96 -6.99
C LEU A 602 -6.33 -30.31 -6.12
N ILE A 603 -7.39 -30.84 -6.73
CA ILE A 603 -8.52 -31.44 -6.03
C ILE A 603 -8.56 -32.93 -6.44
N ASN A 604 -8.64 -33.79 -5.45
CA ASN A 604 -8.79 -35.20 -5.67
C ASN A 604 -10.27 -35.62 -5.68
N SER A 605 -10.80 -36.02 -6.83
CA SER A 605 -12.13 -36.65 -6.94
C SER A 605 -12.01 -38.15 -7.18
N ALA A 606 -13.12 -38.87 -7.25
CA ALA A 606 -13.12 -40.31 -7.47
C ALA A 606 -12.40 -40.72 -8.78
N GLU A 607 -12.69 -40.02 -9.87
CA GLU A 607 -12.22 -40.38 -11.22
C GLU A 607 -11.10 -39.45 -11.74
N TYR A 608 -10.99 -38.25 -11.19
CA TYR A 608 -10.12 -37.22 -11.73
C TYR A 608 -9.23 -36.56 -10.68
N ILE A 609 -8.07 -36.08 -11.12
CA ILE A 609 -7.35 -35.01 -10.46
C ILE A 609 -7.73 -33.73 -11.17
N VAL A 610 -8.36 -32.81 -10.42
CA VAL A 610 -8.76 -31.51 -10.97
C VAL A 610 -7.68 -30.50 -10.68
N ILE A 611 -7.20 -29.87 -11.73
CA ILE A 611 -6.11 -28.88 -11.70
C ILE A 611 -6.74 -27.50 -11.80
N CYS A 612 -6.66 -26.74 -10.71
CA CYS A 612 -7.15 -25.38 -10.61
C CYS A 612 -5.97 -24.41 -10.75
N TYR A 613 -5.82 -23.84 -11.92
CA TYR A 613 -4.72 -22.93 -12.21
C TYR A 613 -4.93 -21.58 -11.53
N ALA A 614 -3.94 -21.09 -10.80
CA ALA A 614 -4.09 -19.89 -9.96
C ALA A 614 -4.48 -18.62 -10.72
N PHE A 615 -4.09 -18.51 -11.98
CA PHE A 615 -4.28 -17.31 -12.81
C PHE A 615 -5.37 -17.43 -13.87
N SER A 616 -6.11 -18.51 -13.87
CA SER A 616 -7.26 -18.75 -14.76
C SER A 616 -8.46 -19.24 -13.97
N VAL A 617 -9.64 -19.00 -14.49
CA VAL A 617 -10.89 -19.61 -14.00
C VAL A 617 -11.14 -21.00 -14.62
N ASP A 618 -10.31 -21.41 -15.57
CA ASP A 618 -10.43 -22.70 -16.22
C ASP A 618 -9.88 -23.80 -15.31
N MET A 619 -10.56 -24.92 -15.31
CA MET A 619 -10.11 -26.12 -14.62
C MET A 619 -9.82 -27.23 -15.63
N VAL A 620 -8.74 -27.95 -15.39
CA VAL A 620 -8.33 -29.09 -16.19
C VAL A 620 -8.56 -30.37 -15.39
N PHE A 621 -9.23 -31.32 -15.99
CA PHE A 621 -9.53 -32.63 -15.42
C PHE A 621 -8.58 -33.66 -15.99
N LEU A 622 -7.74 -34.26 -15.15
CA LEU A 622 -6.87 -35.35 -15.51
C LEU A 622 -7.51 -36.67 -15.06
N SER A 623 -7.88 -37.54 -16.00
CA SER A 623 -8.39 -38.87 -15.69
C SER A 623 -7.32 -39.72 -15.00
N LYS A 624 -7.62 -40.25 -13.84
CA LYS A 624 -6.72 -41.17 -13.11
C LYS A 624 -6.52 -42.51 -13.84
N ILE A 625 -7.51 -42.91 -14.64
CA ILE A 625 -7.53 -44.21 -15.35
C ILE A 625 -6.79 -44.08 -16.68
N THR A 626 -7.17 -43.10 -17.52
CA THR A 626 -6.61 -43.00 -18.88
C THR A 626 -5.39 -42.11 -18.97
N GLY A 627 -5.20 -41.18 -18.02
CA GLY A 627 -4.18 -40.15 -18.07
C GLY A 627 -4.49 -39.03 -19.06
N GLU A 628 -5.69 -39.01 -19.63
CA GLU A 628 -6.13 -37.99 -20.59
C GLU A 628 -6.67 -36.75 -19.90
N PHE A 629 -6.54 -35.60 -20.56
CA PHE A 629 -7.04 -34.32 -20.08
C PHE A 629 -8.37 -33.95 -20.72
N SER A 630 -9.25 -33.36 -19.93
CA SER A 630 -10.48 -32.72 -20.38
C SER A 630 -10.68 -31.38 -19.68
N TRP A 631 -11.48 -30.51 -20.28
CA TRP A 631 -11.79 -29.18 -19.76
C TRP A 631 -13.22 -29.13 -19.26
N SER A 632 -13.44 -28.55 -18.08
CA SER A 632 -14.80 -28.27 -17.63
C SER A 632 -15.26 -26.91 -18.15
N LYS A 633 -16.47 -26.91 -18.73
CA LYS A 633 -17.19 -25.69 -19.08
C LYS A 633 -18.19 -25.26 -17.99
N LYS A 634 -18.24 -25.93 -16.85
CA LYS A 634 -19.33 -25.82 -15.87
C LYS A 634 -19.21 -24.72 -14.84
N ILE A 635 -18.04 -24.07 -14.67
CA ILE A 635 -17.95 -22.84 -13.84
C ILE A 635 -18.36 -21.62 -14.64
N ASP A 636 -19.30 -21.78 -15.55
CA ASP A 636 -19.45 -20.96 -16.72
C ASP A 636 -20.23 -19.66 -16.55
N CYS A 637 -21.06 -19.49 -15.56
CA CYS A 637 -22.12 -18.51 -15.79
C CYS A 637 -21.81 -17.09 -15.34
N HIS A 638 -20.89 -16.88 -14.42
CA HIS A 638 -20.59 -15.53 -13.91
C HIS A 638 -19.11 -15.20 -13.78
N LEU A 639 -18.21 -16.16 -14.00
CA LEU A 639 -16.77 -16.00 -13.82
C LEU A 639 -16.00 -15.63 -15.09
N ALA A 640 -16.56 -15.94 -16.26
CA ALA A 640 -15.83 -16.02 -17.54
C ALA A 640 -15.72 -14.71 -18.34
N LYS A 641 -16.30 -13.59 -17.92
CA LYS A 641 -16.34 -12.37 -18.74
C LYS A 641 -15.35 -11.28 -18.36
N ILE A 642 -14.21 -11.64 -17.79
CA ILE A 642 -13.16 -10.65 -17.55
C ILE A 642 -12.13 -10.75 -18.67
N LYS A 643 -12.27 -9.88 -19.68
CA LYS A 643 -11.26 -9.72 -20.74
C LYS A 643 -9.91 -9.30 -20.16
N ARG A 644 -8.85 -9.92 -20.71
CA ARG A 644 -7.43 -9.77 -20.37
C ARG A 644 -6.84 -8.44 -20.86
N ASP A 645 -7.29 -7.30 -20.42
CA ASP A 645 -6.75 -6.01 -20.89
C ASP A 645 -6.12 -5.15 -19.80
N SER A 646 -5.47 -5.76 -18.83
CA SER A 646 -4.52 -5.02 -18.00
C SER A 646 -3.49 -5.94 -17.35
N VAL A 647 -2.28 -5.45 -17.23
CA VAL A 647 -1.06 -6.13 -16.78
C VAL A 647 -1.07 -6.49 -15.28
N GLU A 648 -2.19 -6.38 -14.59
CA GLU A 648 -2.33 -6.86 -13.22
C GLU A 648 -2.58 -8.37 -13.19
N ARG A 649 -1.54 -9.09 -12.84
CA ARG A 649 -1.51 -10.53 -12.57
C ARG A 649 -2.31 -10.87 -11.31
N THR A 650 -3.63 -10.69 -11.35
CA THR A 650 -4.50 -11.04 -10.22
C THR A 650 -4.78 -12.53 -10.22
N ILE A 651 -4.44 -13.18 -9.12
CA ILE A 651 -4.82 -14.58 -8.83
C ILE A 651 -6.34 -14.70 -8.95
N SER A 652 -6.80 -15.66 -9.76
CA SER A 652 -8.24 -15.91 -9.93
C SER A 652 -8.80 -16.74 -8.78
N PHE A 653 -8.08 -17.81 -8.42
CA PHE A 653 -8.43 -18.62 -7.25
C PHE A 653 -7.39 -18.41 -6.15
N SER A 654 -7.80 -17.93 -4.98
CA SER A 654 -6.94 -17.85 -3.81
C SER A 654 -6.87 -19.18 -3.06
N LEU A 655 -7.83 -20.05 -3.31
CA LEU A 655 -7.97 -21.34 -2.64
C LEU A 655 -8.74 -22.33 -3.48
N ALA A 656 -8.28 -23.59 -3.50
CA ALA A 656 -9.05 -24.77 -3.89
C ALA A 656 -8.73 -25.90 -2.93
N LYS A 657 -9.72 -26.41 -2.21
CA LYS A 657 -9.52 -27.41 -1.15
C LYS A 657 -10.72 -28.36 -1.03
N THR A 658 -10.45 -29.64 -0.81
CA THR A 658 -11.47 -30.63 -0.50
C THR A 658 -12.01 -30.44 0.92
N ILE A 659 -13.32 -30.53 1.09
CA ILE A 659 -14.03 -30.46 2.37
C ILE A 659 -14.87 -31.73 2.58
N GLY A 660 -14.45 -32.57 3.50
CA GLY A 660 -15.05 -33.92 3.64
C GLY A 660 -14.67 -34.83 2.48
N GLU A 661 -15.45 -35.91 2.28
CA GLU A 661 -15.07 -36.95 1.30
C GLU A 661 -15.41 -36.54 -0.15
N ASN A 662 -16.53 -35.85 -0.36
CA ASN A 662 -17.10 -35.64 -1.69
C ASN A 662 -17.44 -34.21 -2.05
N LYS A 663 -16.84 -33.24 -1.36
CA LYS A 663 -17.03 -31.78 -1.67
C LYS A 663 -15.71 -31.06 -1.77
N ALA A 664 -15.65 -30.12 -2.68
CA ALA A 664 -14.54 -29.19 -2.78
C ALA A 664 -15.04 -27.75 -2.71
N VAL A 665 -14.21 -26.87 -2.18
CA VAL A 665 -14.44 -25.43 -2.11
C VAL A 665 -13.38 -24.73 -2.90
N LEU A 666 -13.80 -23.86 -3.80
CA LEU A 666 -12.95 -22.96 -4.57
C LEU A 666 -13.37 -21.52 -4.27
N PHE A 667 -12.43 -20.69 -3.86
CA PHE A 667 -12.71 -19.28 -3.66
C PHE A 667 -12.13 -18.46 -4.80
N ASN A 668 -13.03 -17.77 -5.51
CA ASN A 668 -12.68 -16.82 -6.55
C ASN A 668 -12.61 -15.41 -5.96
N CYS A 669 -11.39 -14.88 -5.85
CA CYS A 669 -11.16 -13.54 -5.29
C CYS A 669 -11.51 -12.40 -6.26
N LYS A 670 -11.73 -12.66 -7.55
CA LYS A 670 -12.13 -11.61 -8.51
C LYS A 670 -13.57 -11.14 -8.36
N ASN A 671 -14.43 -12.00 -7.87
CA ASN A 671 -15.86 -11.70 -7.68
C ASN A 671 -16.39 -12.06 -6.29
N ASN A 672 -15.50 -12.37 -5.34
CA ASN A 672 -15.85 -12.80 -3.98
C ASN A 672 -16.82 -13.97 -3.95
N SER A 673 -16.71 -14.94 -4.85
CA SER A 673 -17.57 -16.11 -4.83
C SER A 673 -16.88 -17.33 -4.23
N LEU A 674 -17.59 -17.96 -3.30
CA LEU A 674 -17.28 -19.29 -2.81
C LEU A 674 -18.03 -20.30 -3.65
N ASN A 675 -17.30 -21.14 -4.35
CA ASN A 675 -17.86 -22.18 -5.20
C ASN A 675 -17.75 -23.52 -4.51
N VAL A 676 -18.87 -24.13 -4.19
CA VAL A 676 -18.95 -25.46 -3.58
C VAL A 676 -19.30 -26.47 -4.65
N TRP A 677 -18.44 -27.43 -4.86
CA TRP A 677 -18.61 -28.51 -5.81
C TRP A 677 -18.91 -29.83 -5.07
N SER A 678 -20.07 -30.43 -5.36
CA SER A 678 -20.42 -31.76 -4.93
C SER A 678 -19.92 -32.75 -5.98
N MET A 679 -18.82 -33.46 -5.68
CA MET A 679 -18.09 -34.28 -6.66
C MET A 679 -18.86 -35.52 -7.10
N ASP A 680 -19.77 -36.03 -6.27
CA ASP A 680 -20.60 -37.23 -6.57
C ASP A 680 -21.68 -36.93 -7.60
N THR A 681 -22.33 -35.76 -7.45
CA THR A 681 -23.46 -35.39 -8.31
C THR A 681 -23.02 -34.43 -9.42
N ASP A 682 -21.76 -34.02 -9.39
CA ASP A 682 -21.20 -32.98 -10.27
C ASP A 682 -22.00 -31.67 -10.23
N GLU A 683 -22.60 -31.35 -9.08
CA GLU A 683 -23.38 -30.14 -8.85
C GLU A 683 -22.51 -29.04 -8.28
N TRP A 684 -22.70 -27.84 -8.81
CA TRP A 684 -22.01 -26.64 -8.38
C TRP A 684 -22.97 -25.65 -7.74
N LYS A 685 -22.62 -25.17 -6.54
CA LYS A 685 -23.28 -24.06 -5.88
C LYS A 685 -22.31 -22.88 -5.80
N SER A 686 -22.60 -21.80 -6.50
CA SER A 686 -21.84 -20.55 -6.38
C SER A 686 -22.51 -19.61 -5.39
N ILE A 687 -21.78 -19.15 -4.41
CA ILE A 687 -22.24 -18.32 -3.32
C ILE A 687 -21.47 -17.00 -3.39
N LEU A 688 -22.17 -15.89 -3.62
CA LEU A 688 -21.57 -14.57 -3.57
C LEU A 688 -21.38 -14.17 -2.11
N CYS A 689 -20.13 -14.03 -1.69
CA CYS A 689 -19.79 -13.61 -0.33
C CYS A 689 -19.93 -12.10 -0.21
N ARG A 690 -20.73 -11.65 0.76
CA ARG A 690 -21.01 -10.24 1.00
C ARG A 690 -20.63 -9.89 2.43
N ILE A 691 -19.68 -8.96 2.56
CA ILE A 691 -19.37 -8.34 3.85
C ILE A 691 -20.36 -7.20 4.04
N PRO A 692 -21.04 -7.10 5.19
CA PRO A 692 -21.88 -5.95 5.51
C PRO A 692 -21.11 -4.64 5.44
N THR A 693 -21.76 -3.57 5.01
CA THR A 693 -21.12 -2.26 4.82
C THR A 693 -20.48 -1.73 6.11
N ASP A 694 -21.19 -1.83 7.22
CA ASP A 694 -20.73 -1.42 8.56
C ASP A 694 -19.47 -2.20 8.97
N GLU A 695 -19.38 -3.47 8.62
CA GLU A 695 -18.19 -4.28 8.90
C GLU A 695 -17.00 -3.85 8.05
N LEU A 696 -17.21 -3.56 6.76
CA LEU A 696 -16.18 -2.97 5.89
C LEU A 696 -15.64 -1.66 6.45
N LEU A 697 -16.53 -0.85 7.00
CA LEU A 697 -16.19 0.43 7.62
C LEU A 697 -15.43 0.25 8.93
N ASN A 698 -15.81 -0.73 9.75
CA ASN A 698 -15.07 -1.10 10.94
C ASN A 698 -13.67 -1.65 10.62
N MET A 699 -13.56 -2.47 9.58
CA MET A 699 -12.27 -2.97 9.08
C MET A 699 -11.38 -1.80 8.66
N GLU A 700 -11.92 -0.85 7.92
CA GLU A 700 -11.19 0.33 7.48
C GLU A 700 -10.80 1.25 8.63
N LYS A 701 -11.69 1.49 9.57
CA LYS A 701 -11.39 2.22 10.80
C LYS A 701 -10.20 1.59 11.56
N ASN A 702 -10.22 0.27 11.74
CA ASN A 702 -9.13 -0.46 12.39
C ASN A 702 -7.83 -0.34 11.61
N ARG A 703 -7.88 -0.36 10.27
CA ARG A 703 -6.71 -0.17 9.40
C ARG A 703 -6.11 1.22 9.58
N ILE A 704 -6.95 2.26 9.61
CA ILE A 704 -6.55 3.64 9.83
C ILE A 704 -5.84 3.80 11.17
N GLU A 705 -6.46 3.33 12.25
CA GLU A 705 -5.87 3.38 13.59
C GLU A 705 -4.46 2.77 13.61
N LYS A 706 -4.29 1.66 12.94
CA LYS A 706 -3.02 0.91 12.91
C LYS A 706 -1.98 1.55 12.02
N ASN A 707 -2.36 2.04 10.84
CA ASN A 707 -1.46 2.77 9.96
C ASN A 707 -1.00 4.10 10.57
N MET A 708 -1.88 4.79 11.29
CA MET A 708 -1.51 5.99 12.05
C MET A 708 -0.45 5.69 13.11
N ILE A 709 -0.51 4.52 13.74
CA ILE A 709 0.45 4.11 14.77
C ILE A 709 1.81 3.70 14.16
N SER A 710 1.80 3.03 13.00
CA SER A 710 3.00 2.41 12.42
C SER A 710 3.76 3.28 11.42
N LYS A 711 3.07 4.01 10.56
CA LYS A 711 3.69 4.73 9.41
C LYS A 711 3.70 6.26 9.55
N GLY A 712 3.08 6.79 10.57
CA GLY A 712 3.06 8.24 10.79
C GLY A 712 2.25 9.06 9.77
N VAL A 713 1.53 8.41 8.86
CA VAL A 713 0.63 9.04 7.91
C VAL A 713 -0.73 8.35 7.98
N PRO A 714 -1.80 9.04 8.35
CA PRO A 714 -3.13 8.47 8.37
C PRO A 714 -3.66 8.36 6.94
N TYR A 715 -3.62 7.18 6.36
CA TYR A 715 -4.36 6.86 5.14
C TYR A 715 -5.72 6.26 5.51
N ASN A 716 -6.75 6.97 5.14
CA ASN A 716 -8.12 6.53 5.31
C ASN A 716 -8.65 6.06 3.95
N ILE A 717 -8.18 4.90 3.50
CA ILE A 717 -8.52 4.36 2.19
C ILE A 717 -9.63 3.34 2.35
N LEU A 718 -10.83 3.69 1.87
CA LEU A 718 -11.89 2.74 1.61
C LEU A 718 -11.62 2.12 0.24
N GLU A 719 -10.99 0.95 0.24
CA GLU A 719 -10.71 0.28 -1.03
C GLU A 719 -12.00 -0.27 -1.66
N LYS A 720 -11.94 -0.50 -2.93
CA LYS A 720 -12.79 -1.09 -3.98
C LYS A 720 -13.97 -2.01 -3.56
N ALA A 721 -14.25 -2.15 -2.28
CA ALA A 721 -15.28 -3.04 -1.74
C ALA A 721 -16.69 -2.43 -1.74
N LEU A 722 -16.78 -1.09 -1.84
CA LEU A 722 -18.05 -0.37 -1.82
C LEU A 722 -18.44 0.10 -3.22
N ALA A 723 -19.72 0.06 -3.54
CA ALA A 723 -20.26 0.84 -4.63
C ALA A 723 -20.16 2.35 -4.30
N ILE A 724 -20.06 3.21 -5.32
CA ILE A 724 -20.03 4.66 -5.09
C ILE A 724 -21.26 5.11 -4.30
N SER A 725 -22.44 4.56 -4.60
CA SER A 725 -23.67 4.83 -3.86
C SER A 725 -23.62 4.41 -2.38
N GLU A 726 -23.00 3.27 -2.08
CA GLU A 726 -22.79 2.82 -0.69
C GLU A 726 -21.83 3.76 0.05
N PHE A 727 -20.75 4.19 -0.61
CA PHE A 727 -19.83 5.17 -0.04
C PHE A 727 -20.50 6.51 0.23
N ILE A 728 -21.33 7.02 -0.71
CA ILE A 728 -22.09 8.25 -0.52
C ILE A 728 -23.03 8.13 0.68
N ASN A 729 -23.77 7.01 0.80
CA ASN A 729 -24.65 6.77 1.92
C ASN A 729 -23.91 6.73 3.26
N TYR A 730 -22.73 6.12 3.25
CA TYR A 730 -21.86 6.11 4.43
C TYR A 730 -21.42 7.51 4.83
N ILE A 731 -20.95 8.32 3.89
CA ILE A 731 -20.52 9.69 4.18
C ILE A 731 -21.71 10.55 4.66
N ALA A 732 -22.88 10.36 4.09
CA ALA A 732 -24.08 11.07 4.53
C ALA A 732 -24.41 10.84 6.02
N ALA A 733 -24.19 9.62 6.52
CA ALA A 733 -24.40 9.22 7.90
C ALA A 733 -23.15 9.33 8.80
N TRP A 734 -22.00 9.76 8.26
CA TRP A 734 -20.71 9.71 8.93
C TRP A 734 -20.59 10.72 10.07
N ASP A 735 -20.08 10.23 11.22
CA ASP A 735 -19.75 11.05 12.38
C ASP A 735 -18.25 11.41 12.35
N ALA A 736 -17.95 12.64 11.94
CA ALA A 736 -16.59 13.15 11.83
C ALA A 736 -15.85 13.20 13.19
N ASP A 737 -16.54 13.33 14.31
CA ASP A 737 -15.91 13.49 15.62
C ASP A 737 -15.23 12.22 16.11
N VAL A 738 -15.71 11.04 15.70
CA VAL A 738 -15.06 9.76 16.04
C VAL A 738 -13.69 9.64 15.39
N PHE A 739 -13.57 9.99 14.10
CA PHE A 739 -12.29 9.96 13.40
C PHE A 739 -11.33 11.05 13.87
N LYS A 740 -11.86 12.22 14.20
CA LYS A 740 -11.07 13.33 14.76
C LYS A 740 -10.41 12.95 16.08
N GLN A 741 -11.10 12.23 16.96
CA GLN A 741 -10.54 11.73 18.22
C GLN A 741 -9.37 10.78 17.98
N ILE A 742 -9.46 9.88 16.99
CA ILE A 742 -8.39 8.96 16.63
C ILE A 742 -7.17 9.75 16.10
N TYR A 743 -7.42 10.72 15.25
CA TYR A 743 -6.40 11.59 14.67
C TYR A 743 -5.69 12.45 15.73
N GLU A 744 -6.44 13.06 16.66
CA GLU A 744 -5.87 13.84 17.76
C GLU A 744 -5.01 13.00 18.71
N CYS A 745 -5.40 11.75 18.97
CA CYS A 745 -4.57 10.81 19.75
C CYS A 745 -3.23 10.51 19.06
N TYR A 746 -3.22 10.48 17.73
CA TYR A 746 -2.01 10.29 16.96
C TYR A 746 -1.12 11.52 16.94
N GLN A 747 -1.67 12.71 16.68
CA GLN A 747 -0.94 13.98 16.69
C GLN A 747 -0.29 14.26 18.06
N LYS A 748 -0.92 13.87 19.15
CA LYS A 748 -0.35 13.98 20.51
C LYS A 748 0.86 13.06 20.77
N LYS A 749 1.05 12.01 19.96
CA LYS A 749 2.21 11.11 20.04
C LYS A 749 3.40 11.57 19.19
N LYS A 750 3.16 12.39 18.15
CA LYS A 750 4.23 13.11 17.44
C LYS A 750 4.56 14.36 18.26
N THR A 751 5.82 14.72 18.31
CA THR A 751 6.35 15.90 18.97
C THR A 751 5.49 17.14 18.69
N ASN A 752 5.42 18.09 19.62
CA ASN A 752 4.68 19.37 19.47
C ASN A 752 5.25 20.27 18.36
N MET A 753 6.15 19.78 17.52
CA MET A 753 6.84 20.52 16.49
C MET A 753 6.15 20.33 15.12
N THR A 754 6.22 21.34 14.27
CA THR A 754 5.80 21.25 12.87
C THR A 754 6.80 20.44 12.05
N ILE A 755 6.39 19.92 10.89
CA ILE A 755 7.30 19.24 9.96
C ILE A 755 8.41 20.20 9.53
N GLY A 756 8.07 21.48 9.32
CA GLY A 756 9.05 22.51 8.99
C GLY A 756 10.12 22.68 10.05
N ALA A 757 9.73 22.67 11.33
CA ALA A 757 10.68 22.73 12.44
C ALA A 757 11.54 21.46 12.54
N ASP A 758 10.98 20.28 12.29
CA ASP A 758 11.75 19.03 12.25
C ASP A 758 12.80 19.05 11.12
N ILE A 759 12.45 19.57 9.93
CA ILE A 759 13.38 19.74 8.81
C ILE A 759 14.47 20.76 9.15
N HIS A 760 14.10 21.92 9.68
CA HIS A 760 15.06 22.93 10.08
C HIS A 760 16.07 22.36 11.08
N ASN A 761 15.57 21.73 12.16
CA ASN A 761 16.41 21.11 13.17
C ASN A 761 17.33 19.99 12.63
N TYR A 762 16.84 19.22 11.65
CA TYR A 762 17.64 18.18 11.01
C TYR A 762 18.80 18.80 10.23
N ILE A 763 18.52 19.82 9.41
CA ILE A 763 19.53 20.44 8.54
C ILE A 763 20.59 21.20 9.34
N ILE A 764 20.22 21.93 10.40
CA ILE A 764 21.20 22.68 11.19
C ILE A 764 22.03 21.84 12.14
N LYS A 765 21.58 20.59 12.47
CA LYS A 765 22.30 19.69 13.37
C LYS A 765 23.27 18.75 12.66
N ASP A 766 23.03 18.42 11.40
CA ASP A 766 23.93 17.64 10.56
C ASP A 766 25.09 18.48 10.04
#